data_e8ba9275014b846cbb0201412f812f8a
#
_entry.id   e8ba9275014b846cbb0201412f812f8a
#
_cell.length_a   1.000
_cell.length_b   1.000
_cell.length_c   1.000
_cell.angle_alpha   90.00
_cell.angle_beta   90.00
_cell.angle_gamma   90.00
#
_symmetry.space_group_name_H-M   'P 1'
#
loop_
_entity.id
_entity.type
_entity.pdbx_description
1 polymer ?
#
loop_
_entity_poly.entity_id
_entity_poly.type
_entity_poly.pdbx_seq_one_letter_code
_entity_poly.pdbx_strand_id
1 'polypeptide(L)'
;MGSVDARQKWRIAKPDSSLDTVILVCLITLLSYLAPELAGALIFHPRTVWPLWPGCALLVSALLLVPRRIWPIVIPSAFAAFAVYDLQAGVPIRSIAWFIPADTLQVLTAALGVSYLLGCVPRLNSVKALGQYLFLAVLLAPSTAAFVSAFGIRHDYWTSWRISFLSEALAFITLTPAILSWASHQPVWVRKSRARLLELATLTAGLVLLSYFTFTSYGSSSSPALLYSLVPFFLWSALRFGLRGTSTSVLVVTFVSIWGLVHGRGPFTGPGPLGQLLSLQLFLIFTATPFMVFAALVEERKRANEQVRESEEQLRLAIRSGRMYAFEWDAVTDVIVRSGECLTIFNWMDDPTHDTGRQFIARVHPDDRDAYAAPETGLTGQNPVYQCSFRVIRPDGNLIWLEANGRVFFDDQGRRQRIIGMVADVTERKHAQEALFAVSRRLIEAQEEERTRIARELHDDLSQRMALLQIGLEQLARDASGLSSKTRQELRNLIRVSTEVSSSIHNLSHQLHPYKLDTLGLVASLRGLANEFAQQHNLDVQFVNRDIRGPIPRNVSLCLFRIAQEALRNVVKHSNATEARIELSGHGDQVELCISDSGAGFLLEPAKLETGLGFISMRERLRLVGGRLWVKSKPSHGTRIRVRVPLSVTDTRVMTDENTENSIDAHTIAIDSQLPVCPGP
;
A
#
# COMPACT_ATOMS: atom_id res chain seq x y z
N MET A 1 0.74 -2.68 0.56
CA MET A 1 1.51 -3.51 -0.37
C MET A 1 0.53 -4.16 -1.33
N GLY A 2 0.31 -3.56 -2.48
CA GLY A 2 -0.51 -4.04 -3.56
C GLY A 2 0.07 -3.45 -4.81
N SER A 3 0.81 -4.26 -5.58
CA SER A 3 1.25 -3.92 -6.92
C SER A 3 0.00 -3.59 -7.73
N VAL A 4 -0.25 -2.31 -7.95
CA VAL A 4 -1.19 -1.85 -8.95
C VAL A 4 -0.61 -2.31 -10.28
N ASP A 5 -1.12 -3.44 -10.73
CA ASP A 5 -0.85 -4.05 -12.02
C ASP A 5 -1.38 -3.08 -13.08
N ALA A 6 -0.55 -2.11 -13.46
CA ALA A 6 -0.79 -1.15 -14.52
C ALA A 6 -0.75 -1.84 -15.90
N ARG A 7 -1.42 -2.97 -16.01
CA ARG A 7 -1.84 -3.57 -17.28
C ARG A 7 -3.07 -2.84 -17.78
N GLN A 8 -2.93 -1.56 -18.02
CA GLN A 8 -3.90 -0.83 -18.81
C GLN A 8 -3.87 -1.40 -20.23
N LYS A 9 -4.84 -2.28 -20.51
CA LYS A 9 -5.08 -2.94 -21.79
C LYS A 9 -5.17 -1.90 -22.89
N TRP A 10 -4.09 -1.73 -23.64
CA TRP A 10 -4.11 -1.05 -24.93
C TRP A 10 -4.88 -1.94 -25.91
N ARG A 11 -6.11 -1.58 -26.19
CA ARG A 11 -6.89 -2.11 -27.29
C ARG A 11 -6.83 -1.10 -28.45
N ILE A 12 -5.82 -1.21 -29.33
CA ILE A 12 -6.16 -1.13 -30.75
C ILE A 12 -6.84 -2.45 -31.01
N ALA A 13 -8.11 -2.39 -31.46
CA ALA A 13 -9.01 -3.51 -31.62
C ALA A 13 -8.31 -4.87 -31.49
N LYS A 14 -8.47 -5.59 -30.39
CA LYS A 14 -8.43 -7.02 -30.51
C LYS A 14 -9.45 -7.27 -31.58
N PRO A 15 -9.08 -7.87 -32.75
CA PRO A 15 -10.10 -8.31 -33.64
C PRO A 15 -10.95 -9.30 -32.85
N ASP A 16 -12.12 -8.83 -32.40
CA ASP A 16 -13.04 -9.64 -31.59
C ASP A 16 -13.74 -10.66 -32.48
N SER A 17 -13.57 -10.52 -33.81
CA SER A 17 -14.09 -11.44 -34.80
C SER A 17 -13.03 -11.81 -35.85
N SER A 18 -13.24 -12.95 -36.53
CA SER A 18 -12.44 -13.35 -37.70
C SER A 18 -12.54 -12.32 -38.84
N LEU A 19 -13.66 -11.62 -38.94
CA LEU A 19 -13.91 -10.57 -39.92
C LEU A 19 -13.01 -9.37 -39.72
N ASP A 20 -12.84 -8.89 -38.48
CA ASP A 20 -11.96 -7.77 -38.15
C ASP A 20 -10.49 -8.09 -38.47
N THR A 21 -10.09 -9.34 -38.23
CA THR A 21 -8.75 -9.82 -38.61
C THR A 21 -8.54 -9.75 -40.11
N VAL A 22 -9.51 -10.22 -40.88
CA VAL A 22 -9.45 -10.18 -42.37
C VAL A 22 -9.40 -8.74 -42.87
N ILE A 23 -10.26 -7.86 -42.34
CA ILE A 23 -10.27 -6.43 -42.72
C ILE A 23 -8.91 -5.79 -42.42
N LEU A 24 -8.32 -6.06 -41.27
CA LEU A 24 -7.04 -5.50 -40.85
C LEU A 24 -5.89 -6.00 -41.76
N VAL A 25 -5.87 -7.30 -42.10
CA VAL A 25 -4.88 -7.86 -43.02
C VAL A 25 -5.05 -7.23 -44.41
N CYS A 26 -6.27 -7.15 -44.95
CA CYS A 26 -6.55 -6.50 -46.22
C CYS A 26 -6.10 -5.02 -46.24
N LEU A 27 -6.36 -4.29 -45.17
CA LEU A 27 -5.94 -2.89 -45.04
C LEU A 27 -4.42 -2.76 -45.04
N ILE A 28 -3.70 -3.57 -44.26
CA ILE A 28 -2.23 -3.55 -44.22
C ILE A 28 -1.66 -3.95 -45.61
N THR A 29 -2.20 -4.96 -46.27
CA THR A 29 -1.79 -5.38 -47.61
C THR A 29 -2.00 -4.28 -48.65
N LEU A 30 -3.15 -3.61 -48.59
CA LEU A 30 -3.46 -2.46 -49.46
C LEU A 30 -2.49 -1.29 -49.19
N LEU A 31 -2.24 -0.96 -47.95
CA LEU A 31 -1.28 0.08 -47.58
C LEU A 31 0.15 -0.30 -48.01
N SER A 32 0.53 -1.56 -47.95
CA SER A 32 1.81 -2.07 -48.45
C SER A 32 1.94 -1.92 -49.96
N TYR A 33 0.87 -2.08 -50.72
CA TYR A 33 0.85 -1.83 -52.17
C TYR A 33 0.87 -0.34 -52.51
N LEU A 34 0.07 0.48 -51.81
CA LEU A 34 -0.06 1.92 -52.10
C LEU A 34 1.14 2.74 -51.63
N ALA A 35 1.88 2.29 -50.61
CA ALA A 35 3.01 3.06 -50.06
C ALA A 35 4.15 3.25 -51.11
N PRO A 36 4.62 2.24 -51.83
CA PRO A 36 5.55 2.42 -52.92
C PRO A 36 5.00 3.27 -54.06
N GLU A 37 3.70 3.14 -54.37
CA GLU A 37 3.03 3.93 -55.42
C GLU A 37 3.05 5.43 -55.10
N LEU A 38 2.71 5.79 -53.88
CA LEU A 38 2.77 7.15 -53.39
C LEU A 38 4.22 7.68 -53.33
N ALA A 39 5.18 6.82 -52.98
CA ALA A 39 6.59 7.17 -53.02
C ALA A 39 7.11 7.28 -54.45
N GLY A 40 6.47 6.60 -55.41
CA GLY A 40 6.76 6.70 -56.84
C GLY A 40 6.66 8.12 -57.41
N ALA A 41 5.79 8.95 -56.85
CA ALA A 41 5.70 10.37 -57.16
C ALA A 41 6.97 11.17 -56.75
N LEU A 42 7.81 10.57 -55.89
CA LEU A 42 9.06 11.14 -55.38
C LEU A 42 10.31 10.47 -55.98
N ILE A 43 10.20 9.85 -57.16
CA ILE A 43 11.29 9.11 -57.81
C ILE A 43 12.15 10.06 -58.69
N PHE A 44 13.48 9.89 -58.60
CA PHE A 44 14.44 10.48 -59.55
C PHE A 44 14.37 9.81 -60.92
N HIS A 45 14.41 10.61 -62.01
CA HIS A 45 14.57 10.07 -63.35
C HIS A 45 16.09 10.04 -63.73
N PRO A 46 16.61 8.92 -64.21
CA PRO A 46 15.94 7.68 -64.60
C PRO A 46 15.66 6.79 -63.38
N ARG A 47 14.53 6.11 -63.35
CA ARG A 47 13.81 5.31 -62.28
C ARG A 47 14.65 4.26 -61.54
N THR A 48 15.82 4.56 -61.01
CA THR A 48 16.73 3.55 -60.47
C THR A 48 17.02 3.69 -58.96
N VAL A 49 16.64 4.79 -58.33
CA VAL A 49 16.99 5.03 -56.90
C VAL A 49 15.84 5.69 -56.14
N TRP A 50 15.43 5.04 -55.08
CA TRP A 50 14.41 5.54 -54.16
C TRP A 50 15.01 6.48 -53.11
N PRO A 51 14.57 7.74 -52.99
CA PRO A 51 15.00 8.61 -51.92
C PRO A 51 14.62 8.12 -50.55
N LEU A 52 13.47 7.47 -50.45
CA LEU A 52 12.88 6.92 -49.26
C LEU A 52 12.08 5.68 -49.63
N TRP A 53 12.33 4.52 -49.01
CA TRP A 53 11.51 3.33 -49.20
C TRP A 53 10.55 3.16 -48.02
N PRO A 54 9.26 3.50 -48.14
CA PRO A 54 8.33 3.52 -47.01
C PRO A 54 7.78 2.13 -46.64
N GLY A 55 7.88 1.14 -47.53
CA GLY A 55 7.19 -0.17 -47.40
C GLY A 55 7.53 -0.89 -46.10
N CYS A 56 8.81 -1.13 -45.86
CA CYS A 56 9.29 -1.84 -44.67
C CYS A 56 9.00 -1.07 -43.36
N ALA A 57 9.16 0.26 -43.34
CA ALA A 57 8.89 1.10 -42.17
C ALA A 57 7.39 1.11 -41.80
N LEU A 58 6.51 1.16 -42.80
CA LEU A 58 5.04 1.04 -42.60
C LEU A 58 4.65 -0.33 -42.12
N LEU A 59 5.19 -1.41 -42.72
CA LEU A 59 4.92 -2.78 -42.31
C LEU A 59 5.39 -3.05 -40.86
N VAL A 60 6.61 -2.64 -40.49
CA VAL A 60 7.09 -2.79 -39.12
C VAL A 60 6.23 -1.97 -38.14
N SER A 61 5.82 -0.76 -38.51
CA SER A 61 4.91 0.05 -37.67
C SER A 61 3.58 -0.69 -37.49
N ALA A 62 3.00 -1.28 -38.52
CA ALA A 62 1.79 -2.08 -38.43
C ALA A 62 1.99 -3.32 -37.54
N LEU A 63 3.07 -4.08 -37.75
CA LEU A 63 3.39 -5.27 -36.97
C LEU A 63 3.55 -4.96 -35.47
N LEU A 64 4.15 -3.83 -35.11
CA LEU A 64 4.29 -3.39 -33.71
C LEU A 64 2.96 -2.97 -33.08
N LEU A 65 1.93 -2.67 -33.87
CA LEU A 65 0.60 -2.28 -33.42
C LEU A 65 -0.39 -3.43 -33.35
N VAL A 66 -0.09 -4.57 -34.00
CA VAL A 66 -0.97 -5.73 -34.07
C VAL A 66 -0.47 -6.92 -33.26
N PRO A 67 -1.34 -7.83 -32.79
CA PRO A 67 -0.93 -9.02 -32.06
C PRO A 67 -0.03 -9.94 -32.89
N ARG A 68 1.02 -10.49 -32.29
CA ARG A 68 1.97 -11.40 -32.96
C ARG A 68 1.31 -12.61 -33.64
N ARG A 69 0.13 -13.03 -33.18
CA ARG A 69 -0.62 -14.16 -33.74
C ARG A 69 -0.99 -13.99 -35.22
N ILE A 70 -1.15 -12.74 -35.68
CA ILE A 70 -1.52 -12.46 -37.08
C ILE A 70 -0.31 -12.15 -37.98
N TRP A 71 0.89 -11.98 -37.43
CA TRP A 71 2.12 -11.75 -38.19
C TRP A 71 2.35 -12.77 -39.33
N PRO A 72 2.16 -14.10 -39.08
CA PRO A 72 2.34 -15.11 -40.15
C PRO A 72 1.42 -14.95 -41.37
N ILE A 73 0.35 -14.18 -41.23
CA ILE A 73 -0.57 -13.87 -42.34
C ILE A 73 -0.21 -12.52 -42.97
N VAL A 74 0.06 -11.51 -42.12
CA VAL A 74 0.35 -10.14 -42.57
C VAL A 74 1.66 -10.06 -43.34
N ILE A 75 2.73 -10.70 -42.88
CA ILE A 75 4.05 -10.63 -43.51
C ILE A 75 4.00 -11.17 -44.96
N PRO A 76 3.54 -12.39 -45.20
CA PRO A 76 3.47 -12.89 -46.59
C PRO A 76 2.53 -12.08 -47.49
N SER A 77 1.40 -11.60 -46.98
CA SER A 77 0.46 -10.80 -47.79
C SER A 77 1.04 -9.44 -48.18
N ALA A 78 1.80 -8.79 -47.28
CA ALA A 78 2.48 -7.54 -47.56
C ALA A 78 3.63 -7.73 -48.60
N PHE A 79 4.42 -8.80 -48.48
CA PHE A 79 5.46 -9.10 -49.48
C PHE A 79 4.92 -9.52 -50.82
N ALA A 80 3.78 -10.19 -50.88
CA ALA A 80 3.07 -10.42 -52.14
C ALA A 80 2.66 -9.09 -52.79
N ALA A 81 2.18 -8.11 -51.99
CA ALA A 81 1.86 -6.78 -52.52
C ALA A 81 3.09 -6.04 -53.03
N PHE A 82 4.25 -6.09 -52.31
CA PHE A 82 5.50 -5.52 -52.81
C PHE A 82 5.97 -6.18 -54.11
N ALA A 83 5.93 -7.49 -54.22
CA ALA A 83 6.30 -8.21 -55.42
C ALA A 83 5.42 -7.84 -56.63
N VAL A 84 4.09 -7.71 -56.43
CA VAL A 84 3.16 -7.27 -57.48
C VAL A 84 3.48 -5.85 -57.91
N TYR A 85 3.75 -4.94 -56.97
CA TYR A 85 4.16 -3.57 -57.31
C TYR A 85 5.46 -3.55 -58.12
N ASP A 86 6.50 -4.26 -57.67
CA ASP A 86 7.82 -4.28 -58.33
C ASP A 86 7.71 -4.85 -59.76
N LEU A 87 6.90 -5.90 -59.96
CA LEU A 87 6.63 -6.46 -61.30
C LEU A 87 5.94 -5.45 -62.21
N GLN A 88 4.93 -4.72 -61.68
CA GLN A 88 4.23 -3.67 -62.44
C GLN A 88 5.12 -2.47 -62.74
N ALA A 89 6.04 -2.14 -61.85
CA ALA A 89 7.05 -1.09 -62.02
C ALA A 89 8.16 -1.49 -62.99
N GLY A 90 8.16 -2.75 -63.50
CA GLY A 90 9.16 -3.24 -64.46
C GLY A 90 10.50 -3.63 -63.83
N VAL A 91 10.54 -3.88 -62.51
CA VAL A 91 11.74 -4.37 -61.84
C VAL A 91 12.08 -5.78 -62.32
N PRO A 92 13.34 -6.07 -62.72
CA PRO A 92 13.73 -7.40 -63.18
C PRO A 92 13.50 -8.46 -62.07
N ILE A 93 12.93 -9.62 -62.45
CA ILE A 93 12.68 -10.73 -61.52
C ILE A 93 13.93 -11.14 -60.75
N ARG A 94 15.11 -11.05 -61.36
CA ARG A 94 16.40 -11.29 -60.68
C ARG A 94 16.65 -10.33 -59.50
N SER A 95 16.27 -9.07 -59.63
CA SER A 95 16.39 -8.08 -58.55
C SER A 95 15.38 -8.33 -57.44
N ILE A 96 14.15 -8.65 -57.77
CA ILE A 96 13.06 -9.03 -56.85
C ILE A 96 13.48 -10.21 -55.95
N ALA A 97 14.19 -11.21 -56.58
CA ALA A 97 14.71 -12.37 -55.85
C ALA A 97 15.72 -12.02 -54.74
N TRP A 98 16.36 -10.86 -54.78
CA TRP A 98 17.24 -10.35 -53.71
C TRP A 98 16.50 -9.38 -52.77
N PHE A 99 15.55 -8.59 -53.26
CA PHE A 99 14.84 -7.60 -52.47
C PHE A 99 13.91 -8.24 -51.44
N ILE A 100 13.10 -9.26 -51.83
CA ILE A 100 12.17 -9.90 -50.90
C ILE A 100 12.87 -10.53 -49.67
N PRO A 101 13.95 -11.33 -49.83
CA PRO A 101 14.70 -11.84 -48.69
C PRO A 101 15.33 -10.72 -47.81
N ALA A 102 15.86 -9.66 -48.45
CA ALA A 102 16.43 -8.51 -47.76
C ALA A 102 15.39 -7.81 -46.87
N ASP A 103 14.23 -7.49 -47.47
CA ASP A 103 13.13 -6.83 -46.79
C ASP A 103 12.54 -7.71 -45.68
N THR A 104 12.45 -9.03 -45.92
CA THR A 104 12.01 -10.00 -44.91
C THR A 104 12.95 -10.01 -43.70
N LEU A 105 14.27 -10.05 -43.96
CA LEU A 105 15.30 -10.00 -42.90
C LEU A 105 15.19 -8.69 -42.11
N GLN A 106 15.02 -7.56 -42.80
CA GLN A 106 14.86 -6.25 -42.21
C GLN A 106 13.63 -6.17 -41.31
N VAL A 107 12.46 -6.53 -41.84
CA VAL A 107 11.19 -6.46 -41.10
C VAL A 107 11.22 -7.36 -39.87
N LEU A 108 11.74 -8.58 -39.98
CA LEU A 108 11.86 -9.51 -38.88
C LEU A 108 12.85 -8.98 -37.84
N THR A 109 14.03 -8.50 -38.25
CA THR A 109 15.04 -7.95 -37.31
C THR A 109 14.49 -6.76 -36.58
N ALA A 110 13.85 -5.81 -37.25
CA ALA A 110 13.28 -4.63 -36.65
C ALA A 110 12.09 -4.97 -35.75
N ALA A 111 11.09 -5.70 -36.25
CA ALA A 111 9.85 -5.98 -35.53
C ALA A 111 10.09 -6.91 -34.32
N LEU A 112 10.86 -8.00 -34.47
CA LEU A 112 11.19 -8.89 -33.35
C LEU A 112 12.12 -8.22 -32.34
N GLY A 113 13.19 -7.55 -32.79
CA GLY A 113 14.14 -6.88 -31.93
C GLY A 113 13.47 -5.78 -31.09
N VAL A 114 12.72 -4.90 -31.73
CA VAL A 114 11.99 -3.82 -31.04
C VAL A 114 10.93 -4.40 -30.10
N SER A 115 10.15 -5.39 -30.55
CA SER A 115 9.10 -5.97 -29.71
C SER A 115 9.63 -6.83 -28.55
N TYR A 116 10.86 -7.35 -28.65
CA TYR A 116 11.53 -8.08 -27.57
C TYR A 116 12.04 -7.13 -26.48
N LEU A 117 12.68 -6.03 -26.85
CA LEU A 117 13.29 -5.09 -25.91
C LEU A 117 12.29 -4.06 -25.36
N LEU A 118 11.31 -3.62 -26.15
CA LEU A 118 10.40 -2.52 -25.80
C LEU A 118 8.94 -2.98 -25.56
N GLY A 119 8.63 -4.26 -25.78
CA GLY A 119 7.28 -4.82 -25.68
C GLY A 119 6.46 -4.68 -26.97
N CYS A 120 5.22 -5.22 -26.94
CA CYS A 120 4.36 -5.33 -28.12
C CYS A 120 3.88 -3.99 -28.69
N VAL A 121 3.87 -2.90 -27.90
CA VAL A 121 3.58 -1.55 -28.39
C VAL A 121 4.66 -0.62 -27.81
N PRO A 122 5.75 -0.40 -28.53
CA PRO A 122 6.88 0.33 -28.00
C PRO A 122 6.53 1.81 -27.77
N ARG A 123 6.82 2.28 -26.57
CA ARG A 123 6.73 3.71 -26.24
C ARG A 123 8.14 4.32 -26.37
N LEU A 124 8.35 5.10 -27.41
CA LEU A 124 9.63 5.75 -27.68
C LEU A 124 9.83 7.06 -26.86
N ASN A 125 9.37 7.07 -25.61
CA ASN A 125 9.23 8.25 -24.79
C ASN A 125 10.25 8.34 -23.65
N SER A 126 11.31 7.55 -23.72
CA SER A 126 12.51 7.65 -22.92
C SER A 126 13.74 7.56 -23.80
N VAL A 127 14.84 8.14 -23.36
CA VAL A 127 16.12 8.11 -24.10
C VAL A 127 16.58 6.67 -24.32
N LYS A 128 16.43 5.80 -23.34
CA LYS A 128 16.78 4.40 -23.45
C LYS A 128 15.94 3.67 -24.53
N ALA A 129 14.62 3.84 -24.49
CA ALA A 129 13.73 3.19 -25.46
C ALA A 129 13.98 3.69 -26.88
N LEU A 130 14.15 5.00 -27.06
CA LEU A 130 14.47 5.58 -28.35
C LEU A 130 15.86 5.12 -28.85
N GLY A 131 16.87 5.07 -27.98
CA GLY A 131 18.20 4.57 -28.34
C GLY A 131 18.17 3.11 -28.79
N GLN A 132 17.44 2.24 -28.12
CA GLN A 132 17.24 0.84 -28.51
C GLN A 132 16.53 0.75 -29.87
N TYR A 133 15.50 1.58 -30.10
CA TYR A 133 14.81 1.65 -31.37
C TYR A 133 15.76 2.12 -32.51
N LEU A 134 16.50 3.20 -32.30
CA LEU A 134 17.45 3.73 -33.27
C LEU A 134 18.52 2.68 -33.62
N PHE A 135 19.03 1.98 -32.64
CA PHE A 135 20.03 0.93 -32.88
C PHE A 135 19.45 -0.26 -33.68
N LEU A 136 18.27 -0.79 -33.27
CA LEU A 136 17.71 -1.98 -33.90
C LEU A 136 17.02 -1.70 -35.23
N ALA A 137 16.14 -0.70 -35.29
CA ALA A 137 15.29 -0.47 -36.45
C ALA A 137 15.91 0.50 -37.46
N VAL A 138 16.74 1.47 -37.03
CA VAL A 138 17.32 2.46 -37.94
C VAL A 138 18.73 2.08 -38.37
N LEU A 139 19.53 1.44 -37.50
CA LEU A 139 20.90 1.07 -37.83
C LEU A 139 21.04 -0.41 -38.25
N LEU A 140 20.68 -1.34 -37.33
CA LEU A 140 20.96 -2.77 -37.54
C LEU A 140 20.12 -3.41 -38.64
N ALA A 141 18.81 -3.25 -38.63
CA ALA A 141 17.92 -3.89 -39.59
C ALA A 141 18.15 -3.40 -41.03
N PRO A 142 18.21 -2.08 -41.32
CA PRO A 142 18.57 -1.60 -42.66
C PRO A 142 19.99 -2.01 -43.08
N SER A 143 20.95 -2.02 -42.18
CA SER A 143 22.33 -2.42 -42.50
C SER A 143 22.41 -3.88 -42.95
N THR A 144 21.79 -4.79 -42.19
CA THR A 144 21.77 -6.24 -42.54
C THR A 144 21.03 -6.50 -43.86
N ALA A 145 19.91 -5.83 -44.08
CA ALA A 145 19.14 -5.97 -45.33
C ALA A 145 19.90 -5.42 -46.52
N ALA A 146 20.60 -4.28 -46.37
CA ALA A 146 21.38 -3.66 -47.42
C ALA A 146 22.51 -4.58 -47.96
N PHE A 147 23.11 -5.44 -47.10
CA PHE A 147 24.10 -6.44 -47.55
C PHE A 147 23.49 -7.46 -48.53
N VAL A 148 22.22 -7.78 -48.40
CA VAL A 148 21.52 -8.72 -49.26
C VAL A 148 20.98 -8.03 -50.50
N SER A 149 20.33 -6.86 -50.34
CA SER A 149 19.70 -6.12 -51.45
C SER A 149 20.71 -5.57 -52.45
N ALA A 150 21.95 -5.27 -52.00
CA ALA A 150 23.01 -4.74 -52.88
C ALA A 150 23.36 -5.66 -54.07
N PHE A 151 23.11 -6.99 -53.98
CA PHE A 151 23.28 -7.92 -55.10
C PHE A 151 22.21 -7.76 -56.20
N GLY A 152 21.06 -7.19 -55.84
CA GLY A 152 19.94 -6.98 -56.78
C GLY A 152 20.04 -5.67 -57.58
N ILE A 153 20.91 -4.74 -57.22
CA ILE A 153 21.05 -3.43 -57.82
C ILE A 153 22.21 -3.41 -58.84
N ARG A 154 22.03 -2.72 -59.99
CA ARG A 154 23.02 -2.64 -61.10
C ARG A 154 24.07 -1.54 -60.86
N HIS A 155 24.56 -1.30 -59.69
CA HIS A 155 25.65 -0.41 -59.35
C HIS A 155 26.83 -1.16 -58.74
N ASP A 156 27.91 -0.47 -58.47
CA ASP A 156 28.93 -1.00 -57.60
C ASP A 156 28.36 -1.42 -56.26
N TYR A 157 28.82 -2.55 -55.72
CA TYR A 157 28.24 -3.19 -54.53
C TYR A 157 28.14 -2.22 -53.33
N TRP A 158 29.20 -1.50 -53.03
CA TRP A 158 29.24 -0.57 -51.91
C TRP A 158 28.38 0.67 -52.15
N THR A 159 28.24 1.11 -53.37
CA THR A 159 27.31 2.19 -53.73
C THR A 159 25.87 1.72 -53.55
N SER A 160 25.55 0.52 -54.02
CA SER A 160 24.22 -0.11 -53.83
C SER A 160 23.88 -0.29 -52.37
N TRP A 161 24.85 -0.75 -51.56
CA TRP A 161 24.67 -0.92 -50.13
C TRP A 161 24.35 0.44 -49.46
N ARG A 162 25.10 1.50 -49.75
CA ARG A 162 24.88 2.85 -49.16
C ARG A 162 23.52 3.40 -49.54
N ILE A 163 23.07 3.23 -50.77
CA ILE A 163 21.75 3.68 -51.22
C ILE A 163 20.64 2.96 -50.47
N SER A 164 20.69 1.63 -50.47
CA SER A 164 19.69 0.84 -49.74
C SER A 164 19.64 1.15 -48.27
N PHE A 165 20.81 1.16 -47.58
CA PHE A 165 20.91 1.45 -46.16
C PHE A 165 20.32 2.81 -45.81
N LEU A 166 20.73 3.90 -46.49
CA LEU A 166 20.28 5.25 -46.15
C LEU A 166 18.81 5.50 -46.51
N SER A 167 18.29 4.91 -47.58
CA SER A 167 16.88 4.99 -47.95
C SER A 167 15.98 4.36 -46.88
N GLU A 168 16.33 3.15 -46.44
CA GLU A 168 15.61 2.43 -45.39
C GLU A 168 15.77 3.07 -44.00
N ALA A 169 16.99 3.44 -43.64
CA ALA A 169 17.25 4.13 -42.34
C ALA A 169 16.45 5.43 -42.24
N LEU A 170 16.39 6.21 -43.33
CA LEU A 170 15.58 7.42 -43.39
C LEU A 170 14.08 7.11 -43.24
N ALA A 171 13.58 6.07 -43.87
CA ALA A 171 12.18 5.66 -43.72
C ALA A 171 11.85 5.27 -42.24
N PHE A 172 12.71 4.48 -41.63
CA PHE A 172 12.52 4.05 -40.25
C PHE A 172 12.60 5.20 -39.25
N ILE A 173 13.50 6.15 -39.44
CA ILE A 173 13.63 7.29 -38.50
C ILE A 173 12.51 8.32 -38.64
N THR A 174 11.89 8.42 -39.84
CA THR A 174 10.84 9.42 -40.13
C THR A 174 9.43 8.88 -39.92
N LEU A 175 9.11 7.74 -40.55
CA LEU A 175 7.74 7.20 -40.58
C LEU A 175 7.36 6.45 -39.32
N THR A 176 8.18 5.50 -38.88
CA THR A 176 7.83 4.62 -37.75
C THR A 176 7.60 5.38 -36.44
N PRO A 177 8.47 6.32 -35.97
CA PRO A 177 8.21 7.08 -34.76
C PRO A 177 6.97 7.98 -34.88
N ALA A 178 6.69 8.54 -36.05
CA ALA A 178 5.48 9.31 -36.28
C ALA A 178 4.24 8.42 -36.10
N ILE A 179 4.17 7.26 -36.80
CA ILE A 179 3.04 6.33 -36.71
C ILE A 179 2.85 5.81 -35.27
N LEU A 180 3.92 5.34 -34.62
CA LEU A 180 3.83 4.79 -33.26
C LEU A 180 3.41 5.86 -32.24
N SER A 181 3.91 7.10 -32.38
CA SER A 181 3.57 8.19 -31.46
C SER A 181 2.10 8.63 -31.58
N TRP A 182 1.52 8.58 -32.80
CA TRP A 182 0.11 8.89 -33.03
C TRP A 182 -0.82 7.71 -32.70
N ALA A 183 -0.40 6.49 -32.93
CA ALA A 183 -1.16 5.29 -32.58
C ALA A 183 -1.27 5.04 -31.08
N SER A 184 -0.29 5.49 -30.28
CA SER A 184 -0.33 5.40 -28.82
C SER A 184 -1.39 6.37 -28.27
N HIS A 185 -2.57 5.82 -27.92
CA HIS A 185 -3.72 6.60 -27.45
C HIS A 185 -3.44 7.43 -26.22
N GLN A 186 -3.54 8.74 -26.33
CA GLN A 186 -4.51 9.61 -25.67
C GLN A 186 -4.48 11.01 -26.28
N PRO A 187 -5.58 11.49 -26.88
CA PRO A 187 -5.68 12.87 -27.39
C PRO A 187 -6.06 13.85 -26.27
N VAL A 188 -5.45 13.73 -25.08
CA VAL A 188 -5.77 14.60 -23.94
C VAL A 188 -5.39 16.06 -24.19
N TRP A 189 -4.41 16.32 -25.07
CA TRP A 189 -3.92 17.67 -25.32
C TRP A 189 -4.72 18.45 -26.38
N VAL A 190 -5.35 17.77 -27.33
CA VAL A 190 -6.16 18.44 -28.36
C VAL A 190 -7.46 19.02 -27.78
N ARG A 191 -7.98 18.43 -26.71
CA ARG A 191 -9.27 18.81 -26.10
C ARG A 191 -9.22 20.01 -25.14
N LYS A 192 -8.03 20.47 -24.72
CA LYS A 192 -7.92 21.37 -23.55
C LYS A 192 -7.75 22.86 -23.82
N SER A 193 -7.38 23.33 -25.03
CA SER A 193 -7.26 24.78 -25.27
C SER A 193 -7.17 25.13 -26.76
N ARG A 194 -7.99 26.09 -27.20
CA ARG A 194 -7.90 26.72 -28.52
C ARG A 194 -6.51 27.30 -28.79
N ALA A 195 -5.86 27.82 -27.75
CA ALA A 195 -4.51 28.35 -27.85
C ALA A 195 -3.46 27.29 -28.28
N ARG A 196 -3.56 26.03 -27.81
CA ARG A 196 -2.66 24.96 -28.23
C ARG A 196 -2.88 24.52 -29.66
N LEU A 197 -4.12 24.53 -30.14
CA LEU A 197 -4.41 24.25 -31.54
C LEU A 197 -3.85 25.34 -32.46
N LEU A 198 -3.95 26.62 -32.10
CA LEU A 198 -3.34 27.72 -32.80
C LEU A 198 -1.82 27.62 -32.80
N GLU A 199 -1.22 27.27 -31.65
CA GLU A 199 0.24 27.06 -31.55
C GLU A 199 0.73 25.94 -32.47
N LEU A 200 0.01 24.79 -32.54
CA LEU A 200 0.31 23.70 -33.44
C LEU A 200 0.15 24.10 -34.91
N ALA A 201 -0.93 24.81 -35.22
CA ALA A 201 -1.17 25.30 -36.59
C ALA A 201 -0.08 26.32 -37.02
N THR A 202 0.33 27.21 -36.13
CA THR A 202 1.42 28.19 -36.41
C THR A 202 2.75 27.47 -36.61
N LEU A 203 3.06 26.50 -35.75
CA LEU A 203 4.28 25.70 -35.87
C LEU A 203 4.32 24.94 -37.21
N THR A 204 3.24 24.23 -37.54
CA THR A 204 3.17 23.43 -38.78
C THR A 204 3.16 24.31 -40.02
N ALA A 205 2.41 25.42 -40.05
CA ALA A 205 2.39 26.36 -41.17
C ALA A 205 3.76 27.04 -41.36
N GLY A 206 4.38 27.50 -40.26
CA GLY A 206 5.72 28.07 -40.30
C GLY A 206 6.78 27.08 -40.79
N LEU A 207 6.73 25.84 -40.31
CA LEU A 207 7.63 24.78 -40.72
C LEU A 207 7.48 24.43 -42.22
N VAL A 208 6.26 24.27 -42.69
CA VAL A 208 5.96 24.00 -44.11
C VAL A 208 6.45 25.14 -44.98
N LEU A 209 6.11 26.40 -44.60
CA LEU A 209 6.51 27.58 -45.38
C LEU A 209 8.03 27.71 -45.43
N LEU A 210 8.70 27.57 -44.31
CA LEU A 210 10.14 27.67 -44.22
C LEU A 210 10.85 26.53 -44.98
N SER A 211 10.36 25.29 -44.81
CA SER A 211 10.86 24.14 -45.59
C SER A 211 10.69 24.36 -47.06
N TYR A 212 9.50 24.85 -47.49
CA TYR A 212 9.27 25.17 -48.89
C TYR A 212 10.29 26.19 -49.42
N PHE A 213 10.49 27.31 -48.77
CA PHE A 213 11.50 28.29 -49.21
C PHE A 213 12.91 27.70 -49.20
N THR A 214 13.29 26.94 -48.18
CA THR A 214 14.64 26.36 -48.06
C THR A 214 14.94 25.35 -49.18
N PHE A 215 13.98 24.51 -49.52
CA PHE A 215 14.19 23.37 -50.44
C PHE A 215 13.65 23.58 -51.86
N THR A 216 12.97 24.72 -52.16
CA THR A 216 12.44 24.98 -53.49
C THR A 216 13.05 26.19 -54.18
N SER A 217 13.95 26.95 -53.49
CA SER A 217 14.66 28.10 -54.11
C SER A 217 15.52 27.65 -55.25
N TYR A 218 15.49 28.44 -56.35
CA TYR A 218 16.28 28.20 -57.55
C TYR A 218 17.69 28.78 -57.43
N GLY A 219 18.71 28.01 -57.86
CA GLY A 219 20.04 28.51 -58.15
C GLY A 219 21.05 28.38 -57.01
N SER A 220 22.34 28.61 -57.39
CA SER A 220 23.51 28.53 -56.50
C SER A 220 23.56 29.59 -55.40
N SER A 221 22.54 30.43 -55.27
CA SER A 221 22.43 31.49 -54.27
C SER A 221 21.72 31.03 -52.97
N SER A 222 21.18 29.80 -52.90
CA SER A 222 20.61 29.28 -51.64
C SER A 222 21.76 28.95 -50.70
N SER A 223 21.97 29.83 -49.73
CA SER A 223 22.98 29.65 -48.72
C SER A 223 22.70 28.40 -47.88
N PRO A 224 23.67 27.47 -47.70
CA PRO A 224 23.51 26.33 -46.79
C PRO A 224 23.09 26.75 -45.38
N ALA A 225 23.32 28.01 -45.03
CA ALA A 225 22.88 28.60 -43.76
C ALA A 225 21.36 28.55 -43.55
N LEU A 226 20.53 28.53 -44.62
CA LEU A 226 19.08 28.40 -44.52
C LEU A 226 18.65 27.08 -43.91
N LEU A 227 19.45 26.00 -43.98
CA LEU A 227 19.17 24.75 -43.32
C LEU A 227 19.09 24.88 -41.79
N TYR A 228 19.87 25.78 -41.19
CA TYR A 228 19.85 26.07 -39.77
C TYR A 228 18.56 26.78 -39.31
N SER A 229 17.83 27.43 -40.21
CA SER A 229 16.57 28.10 -39.88
C SER A 229 15.46 27.13 -39.41
N LEU A 230 15.57 25.85 -39.72
CA LEU A 230 14.66 24.80 -39.25
C LEU A 230 14.88 24.45 -37.78
N VAL A 231 16.07 24.69 -37.21
CA VAL A 231 16.44 24.33 -35.85
C VAL A 231 15.48 24.92 -34.80
N PRO A 232 15.09 26.20 -34.80
CA PRO A 232 14.15 26.76 -33.84
C PRO A 232 12.79 26.05 -33.86
N PHE A 233 12.30 25.64 -35.02
CA PHE A 233 11.04 24.94 -35.18
C PHE A 233 11.12 23.51 -34.60
N PHE A 234 12.22 22.80 -34.85
CA PHE A 234 12.43 21.49 -34.22
C PHE A 234 12.53 21.57 -32.70
N LEU A 235 13.26 22.58 -32.17
CA LEU A 235 13.33 22.83 -30.74
C LEU A 235 11.97 23.18 -30.15
N TRP A 236 11.21 24.07 -30.81
CA TRP A 236 9.84 24.40 -30.38
C TRP A 236 8.95 23.18 -30.37
N SER A 237 8.97 22.37 -31.41
CA SER A 237 8.23 21.12 -31.53
C SER A 237 8.61 20.13 -30.40
N ALA A 238 9.89 19.94 -30.12
CA ALA A 238 10.38 19.03 -29.08
C ALA A 238 9.96 19.48 -27.66
N LEU A 239 10.11 20.77 -27.36
CA LEU A 239 9.77 21.31 -26.02
C LEU A 239 8.27 21.32 -25.74
N ARG A 240 7.44 21.64 -26.75
CA ARG A 240 5.99 21.83 -26.54
C ARG A 240 5.16 20.60 -26.81
N PHE A 241 5.52 19.83 -27.84
CA PHE A 241 4.73 18.69 -28.34
C PHE A 241 5.42 17.35 -28.17
N GLY A 242 6.68 17.36 -27.65
CA GLY A 242 7.45 16.14 -27.38
C GLY A 242 7.73 15.32 -28.65
N LEU A 243 7.86 14.01 -28.49
CA LEU A 243 8.22 13.12 -29.60
C LEU A 243 7.19 13.13 -30.73
N ARG A 244 5.89 13.29 -30.44
CA ARG A 244 4.83 13.37 -31.47
C ARG A 244 5.02 14.57 -32.40
N GLY A 245 5.19 15.72 -31.82
CA GLY A 245 5.43 16.93 -32.61
C GLY A 245 6.72 16.83 -33.41
N THR A 246 7.81 16.41 -32.77
CA THR A 246 9.12 16.31 -33.40
C THR A 246 9.13 15.31 -34.56
N SER A 247 8.56 14.09 -34.37
CA SER A 247 8.49 13.10 -35.45
C SER A 247 7.62 13.56 -36.62
N THR A 248 6.51 14.27 -36.34
CA THR A 248 5.67 14.86 -37.39
C THR A 248 6.41 15.99 -38.10
N SER A 249 7.14 16.85 -37.39
CA SER A 249 7.96 17.92 -37.99
C SER A 249 9.06 17.36 -38.89
N VAL A 250 9.76 16.32 -38.43
CA VAL A 250 10.78 15.62 -39.25
C VAL A 250 10.13 15.02 -40.52
N LEU A 251 8.98 14.40 -40.40
CA LEU A 251 8.25 13.82 -41.51
C LEU A 251 7.88 14.89 -42.57
N VAL A 252 7.34 16.04 -42.12
CA VAL A 252 6.99 17.16 -43.01
C VAL A 252 8.23 17.67 -43.78
N VAL A 253 9.31 17.93 -43.03
CA VAL A 253 10.57 18.42 -43.66
C VAL A 253 11.12 17.38 -44.61
N THR A 254 11.08 16.10 -44.30
CA THR A 254 11.54 15.02 -45.19
C THR A 254 10.76 15.02 -46.49
N PHE A 255 9.42 15.07 -46.46
CA PHE A 255 8.62 15.09 -47.69
C PHE A 255 8.89 16.35 -48.55
N VAL A 256 8.93 17.55 -47.95
CA VAL A 256 9.17 18.80 -48.69
C VAL A 256 10.58 18.82 -49.28
N SER A 257 11.59 18.34 -48.58
CA SER A 257 12.98 18.33 -49.05
C SER A 257 13.20 17.31 -50.16
N ILE A 258 12.62 16.12 -50.08
CA ILE A 258 12.67 15.13 -51.16
C ILE A 258 11.94 15.67 -52.38
N TRP A 259 10.73 16.25 -52.22
CA TRP A 259 9.98 16.86 -53.33
C TRP A 259 10.80 17.95 -54.05
N GLY A 260 11.46 18.85 -53.27
CA GLY A 260 12.34 19.86 -53.84
C GLY A 260 13.50 19.26 -54.66
N LEU A 261 14.18 18.26 -54.10
CA LEU A 261 15.33 17.59 -54.72
C LEU A 261 14.92 16.89 -56.05
N VAL A 262 13.77 16.20 -56.08
CA VAL A 262 13.25 15.51 -57.29
C VAL A 262 12.98 16.49 -58.42
N HIS A 263 12.59 17.73 -58.09
CA HIS A 263 12.38 18.81 -59.09
C HIS A 263 13.66 19.62 -59.39
N GLY A 264 14.83 19.13 -58.97
CA GLY A 264 16.13 19.79 -59.26
C GLY A 264 16.33 21.08 -58.47
N ARG A 265 15.70 21.24 -57.30
CA ARG A 265 15.74 22.42 -56.44
C ARG A 265 16.41 22.12 -55.12
N GLY A 266 16.82 23.19 -54.42
CA GLY A 266 17.32 23.11 -53.04
C GLY A 266 18.82 23.23 -52.88
N PRO A 267 19.32 23.21 -51.64
CA PRO A 267 20.70 23.58 -51.30
C PRO A 267 21.71 22.42 -51.46
N PHE A 268 21.26 21.21 -51.81
CA PHE A 268 22.16 20.07 -51.93
C PHE A 268 22.82 20.04 -53.30
N THR A 269 24.12 20.38 -53.35
CA THR A 269 24.94 20.33 -54.55
C THR A 269 25.91 19.15 -54.44
N GLY A 270 26.05 18.34 -55.46
CA GLY A 270 26.96 17.20 -55.47
C GLY A 270 27.25 16.72 -56.87
N PRO A 271 28.24 15.86 -57.09
CA PRO A 271 28.58 15.34 -58.41
C PRO A 271 27.47 14.36 -58.86
N GLY A 272 26.47 14.94 -59.50
CA GLY A 272 25.33 14.17 -60.04
C GLY A 272 24.20 13.90 -59.04
N PRO A 273 23.05 13.33 -59.54
CA PRO A 273 21.83 13.17 -58.73
C PRO A 273 22.01 12.27 -57.53
N LEU A 274 22.88 11.27 -57.60
CA LEU A 274 23.16 10.36 -56.51
C LEU A 274 23.87 11.03 -55.34
N GLY A 275 24.87 11.88 -55.60
CA GLY A 275 25.61 12.64 -54.56
C GLY A 275 24.70 13.64 -53.82
N GLN A 276 23.77 14.25 -54.53
CA GLN A 276 22.77 15.17 -53.99
C GLN A 276 21.80 14.40 -53.05
N LEU A 277 21.35 13.23 -53.48
CA LEU A 277 20.47 12.37 -52.68
C LEU A 277 21.12 11.88 -51.41
N LEU A 278 22.36 11.38 -51.46
CA LEU A 278 23.08 10.90 -50.29
C LEU A 278 23.31 12.06 -49.28
N SER A 279 23.62 13.28 -49.79
CA SER A 279 23.78 14.45 -48.95
C SER A 279 22.50 14.85 -48.21
N LEU A 280 21.34 14.78 -48.91
CA LEU A 280 20.02 15.01 -48.31
C LEU A 280 19.68 13.98 -47.22
N GLN A 281 19.85 12.67 -47.55
CA GLN A 281 19.55 11.58 -46.59
C GLN A 281 20.38 11.69 -45.35
N LEU A 282 21.68 11.95 -45.46
CA LEU A 282 22.56 12.19 -44.30
C LEU A 282 22.13 13.43 -43.51
N PHE A 283 21.83 14.54 -44.16
CA PHE A 283 21.31 15.72 -43.46
C PHE A 283 20.05 15.41 -42.66
N LEU A 284 19.08 14.72 -43.25
CA LEU A 284 17.83 14.40 -42.55
C LEU A 284 18.02 13.43 -41.38
N ILE A 285 18.85 12.38 -41.55
CA ILE A 285 19.14 11.44 -40.48
C ILE A 285 19.88 12.13 -39.30
N PHE A 286 20.93 12.92 -39.61
CA PHE A 286 21.69 13.60 -38.58
C PHE A 286 20.91 14.75 -37.94
N THR A 287 19.92 15.31 -38.61
CA THR A 287 19.00 16.30 -38.03
C THR A 287 17.91 15.64 -37.19
N ALA A 288 17.26 14.58 -37.69
CA ALA A 288 16.19 13.93 -36.98
C ALA A 288 16.64 13.30 -35.63
N THR A 289 17.78 12.62 -35.63
CA THR A 289 18.27 11.86 -34.45
C THR A 289 18.40 12.73 -33.20
N PRO A 290 19.19 13.86 -33.17
CA PRO A 290 19.36 14.64 -31.96
C PRO A 290 18.07 15.32 -31.48
N PHE A 291 17.19 15.78 -32.40
CA PHE A 291 15.91 16.38 -31.97
C PHE A 291 14.94 15.36 -31.41
N MET A 292 14.93 14.14 -31.91
CA MET A 292 14.15 13.05 -31.34
C MET A 292 14.67 12.65 -29.95
N VAL A 293 16.01 12.53 -29.80
CA VAL A 293 16.62 12.26 -28.49
C VAL A 293 16.31 13.40 -27.50
N PHE A 294 16.41 14.64 -27.95
CA PHE A 294 16.06 15.78 -27.13
C PHE A 294 14.58 15.79 -26.72
N ALA A 295 13.67 15.47 -27.66
CA ALA A 295 12.24 15.34 -27.36
C ALA A 295 11.94 14.21 -26.35
N ALA A 296 12.63 13.09 -26.47
CA ALA A 296 12.50 11.97 -25.50
C ALA A 296 13.02 12.36 -24.12
N LEU A 297 14.15 13.10 -24.04
CA LEU A 297 14.70 13.60 -22.79
C LEU A 297 13.75 14.59 -22.09
N VAL A 298 13.16 15.52 -22.85
CA VAL A 298 12.17 16.47 -22.32
C VAL A 298 10.95 15.75 -21.78
N GLU A 299 10.47 14.74 -22.49
CA GLU A 299 9.31 13.94 -22.08
C GLU A 299 9.61 13.10 -20.81
N GLU A 300 10.80 12.50 -20.74
CA GLU A 300 11.25 11.73 -19.58
C GLU A 300 11.36 12.64 -18.34
N ARG A 301 11.95 13.83 -18.49
CA ARG A 301 12.06 14.83 -17.41
C ARG A 301 10.68 15.32 -16.93
N LYS A 302 9.76 15.60 -17.86
CA LYS A 302 8.39 15.99 -17.50
C LYS A 302 7.69 14.92 -16.66
N ARG A 303 7.80 13.66 -17.05
CA ARG A 303 7.21 12.56 -16.29
C ARG A 303 7.81 12.37 -14.90
N ALA A 304 9.15 12.45 -14.82
CA ALA A 304 9.81 12.39 -13.53
C ALA A 304 9.32 13.49 -12.57
N ASN A 305 9.22 14.74 -13.09
CA ASN A 305 8.70 15.85 -12.30
C ASN A 305 7.21 15.68 -11.90
N GLU A 306 6.37 15.13 -12.80
CA GLU A 306 4.97 14.84 -12.50
C GLU A 306 4.85 13.77 -11.41
N GLN A 307 5.65 12.70 -11.46
CA GLN A 307 5.69 11.66 -10.43
C GLN A 307 6.12 12.18 -9.05
N VAL A 308 7.16 13.04 -9.03
CA VAL A 308 7.60 13.69 -7.79
C VAL A 308 6.47 14.53 -7.20
N ARG A 309 5.82 15.37 -8.04
CA ARG A 309 4.71 16.22 -7.60
C ARG A 309 3.52 15.42 -7.08
N GLU A 310 3.14 14.35 -7.79
CA GLU A 310 2.06 13.46 -7.32
C GLU A 310 2.41 12.81 -5.98
N SER A 311 3.65 12.36 -5.81
CA SER A 311 4.13 11.78 -4.55
C SER A 311 4.12 12.80 -3.41
N GLU A 312 4.56 14.04 -3.68
CA GLU A 312 4.51 15.13 -2.70
C GLU A 312 3.08 15.49 -2.30
N GLU A 313 2.14 15.56 -3.28
CA GLU A 313 0.73 15.81 -3.01
C GLU A 313 0.09 14.69 -2.18
N GLN A 314 0.41 13.42 -2.49
CA GLN A 314 -0.07 12.26 -1.70
C GLN A 314 0.47 12.29 -0.27
N LEU A 315 1.76 12.56 -0.09
CA LEU A 315 2.37 12.69 1.23
C LEU A 315 1.71 13.83 2.03
N ARG A 316 1.50 14.98 1.41
CA ARG A 316 0.86 16.14 2.04
C ARG A 316 -0.59 15.84 2.46
N LEU A 317 -1.34 15.12 1.62
CA LEU A 317 -2.68 14.66 1.97
C LEU A 317 -2.66 13.67 3.14
N ALA A 318 -1.72 12.74 3.18
CA ALA A 318 -1.57 11.78 4.28
C ALA A 318 -1.27 12.51 5.61
N ILE A 319 -0.34 13.46 5.59
CA ILE A 319 0.03 14.29 6.76
C ILE A 319 -1.19 15.06 7.28
N ARG A 320 -1.94 15.74 6.40
CA ARG A 320 -3.14 16.51 6.78
C ARG A 320 -4.26 15.62 7.30
N SER A 321 -4.54 14.50 6.62
CA SER A 321 -5.58 13.56 7.04
C SER A 321 -5.27 12.89 8.37
N GLY A 322 -3.98 12.65 8.65
CA GLY A 322 -3.50 12.11 9.92
C GLY A 322 -3.39 13.15 11.03
N ARG A 323 -3.71 14.43 10.77
CA ARG A 323 -3.46 15.54 11.72
C ARG A 323 -2.04 15.52 12.25
N MET A 324 -1.06 15.42 11.32
CA MET A 324 0.37 15.32 11.65
C MET A 324 1.13 16.54 11.15
N TYR A 325 2.28 16.77 11.74
CA TYR A 325 3.29 17.67 11.19
C TYR A 325 4.67 17.05 11.29
N ALA A 326 5.54 17.40 10.33
CA ALA A 326 6.95 17.02 10.38
C ALA A 326 7.74 18.03 11.21
N PHE A 327 8.77 17.54 11.91
CA PHE A 327 9.70 18.40 12.64
C PHE A 327 11.14 17.97 12.43
N GLU A 328 12.03 18.93 12.50
CA GLU A 328 13.47 18.75 12.59
C GLU A 328 13.97 19.58 13.75
N TRP A 329 14.65 18.95 14.70
CA TRP A 329 15.31 19.61 15.81
C TRP A 329 16.81 19.45 15.68
N ASP A 330 17.50 20.57 15.54
CA ASP A 330 18.95 20.66 15.63
C ASP A 330 19.34 20.72 17.13
N ALA A 331 19.92 19.64 17.62
CA ALA A 331 20.30 19.52 19.04
C ALA A 331 21.52 20.37 19.41
N VAL A 332 22.29 20.87 18.43
CA VAL A 332 23.47 21.72 18.65
C VAL A 332 23.04 23.18 18.84
N THR A 333 22.14 23.66 17.99
CA THR A 333 21.65 25.05 18.00
C THR A 333 20.38 25.23 18.85
N ASP A 334 19.78 24.14 19.29
CA ASP A 334 18.48 24.07 19.98
C ASP A 334 17.32 24.66 19.16
N VAL A 335 17.38 24.59 17.83
CA VAL A 335 16.35 25.12 16.94
C VAL A 335 15.46 23.97 16.45
N ILE A 336 14.13 24.14 16.60
CA ILE A 336 13.13 23.24 16.05
C ILE A 336 12.46 23.92 14.85
N VAL A 337 12.45 23.24 13.71
CA VAL A 337 11.74 23.66 12.50
C VAL A 337 10.58 22.65 12.29
N ARG A 338 9.36 23.17 12.00
CA ARG A 338 8.17 22.36 11.78
C ARG A 338 7.53 22.68 10.45
N SER A 339 6.87 21.68 9.86
CA SER A 339 6.06 21.91 8.66
C SER A 339 4.82 22.76 8.99
N GLY A 340 4.29 23.49 7.99
CA GLY A 340 3.19 24.45 8.17
C GLY A 340 1.88 23.83 8.69
N GLU A 341 1.72 22.52 8.64
CA GLU A 341 0.58 21.80 9.21
C GLU A 341 0.47 21.96 10.72
N CYS A 342 1.57 22.26 11.43
CA CYS A 342 1.57 22.52 12.86
C CYS A 342 0.68 23.72 13.25
N LEU A 343 0.46 24.70 12.36
CA LEU A 343 -0.42 25.86 12.58
C LEU A 343 -1.85 25.43 12.93
N THR A 344 -2.36 24.42 12.25
CA THR A 344 -3.74 23.94 12.49
C THR A 344 -3.86 23.09 13.76
N ILE A 345 -2.76 22.43 14.17
CA ILE A 345 -2.74 21.58 15.36
C ILE A 345 -2.61 22.43 16.61
N PHE A 346 -1.67 23.38 16.62
CA PHE A 346 -1.42 24.20 17.81
C PHE A 346 -2.39 25.38 17.98
N ASN A 347 -2.96 25.90 16.86
CA ASN A 347 -3.80 27.11 16.87
C ASN A 347 -3.10 28.30 17.54
N TRP A 348 -1.81 28.46 17.31
CA TRP A 348 -1.03 29.57 17.86
C TRP A 348 -1.14 30.82 16.98
N MET A 349 -1.16 32.01 17.62
CA MET A 349 -1.16 33.29 16.91
C MET A 349 0.22 33.65 16.35
N ASP A 350 1.28 33.25 17.06
CA ASP A 350 2.66 33.42 16.66
C ASP A 350 3.08 32.26 15.73
N ASP A 351 4.10 32.47 14.90
CA ASP A 351 4.58 31.45 13.99
C ASP A 351 5.18 30.24 14.77
N PRO A 352 4.48 29.10 14.84
CA PRO A 352 4.95 27.92 15.54
C PRO A 352 5.89 27.07 14.67
N THR A 353 6.23 27.51 13.47
CA THR A 353 7.09 26.74 12.57
C THR A 353 8.54 26.73 13.01
N HIS A 354 8.96 27.76 13.79
CA HIS A 354 10.31 27.88 14.34
C HIS A 354 10.23 28.15 15.85
N ASP A 355 11.00 27.37 16.63
CA ASP A 355 10.99 27.41 18.10
C ASP A 355 12.33 26.87 18.62
N THR A 356 12.60 27.05 19.91
CA THR A 356 13.69 26.33 20.58
C THR A 356 13.14 25.16 21.39
N GLY A 357 13.95 24.12 21.59
CA GLY A 357 13.58 22.98 22.43
C GLY A 357 13.11 23.43 23.81
N ARG A 358 13.79 24.42 24.40
CA ARG A 358 13.41 25.00 25.72
C ARG A 358 12.04 25.68 25.70
N GLN A 359 11.74 26.46 24.65
CA GLN A 359 10.44 27.12 24.51
C GLN A 359 9.32 26.08 24.33
N PHE A 360 9.58 25.02 23.57
CA PHE A 360 8.59 23.96 23.39
C PHE A 360 8.31 23.17 24.67
N ILE A 361 9.36 22.81 25.44
CA ILE A 361 9.20 22.11 26.73
C ILE A 361 8.35 22.94 27.71
N ALA A 362 8.46 24.27 27.67
CA ALA A 362 7.63 25.13 28.53
C ALA A 362 6.13 25.00 28.25
N ARG A 363 5.74 24.62 27.01
CA ARG A 363 4.34 24.40 26.57
C ARG A 363 3.84 22.98 26.84
N VAL A 364 4.76 22.04 27.09
CA VAL A 364 4.41 20.68 27.55
C VAL A 364 3.82 20.76 28.97
N HIS A 365 2.75 19.95 29.17
CA HIS A 365 2.11 19.86 30.49
C HIS A 365 3.13 19.57 31.58
N PRO A 366 3.07 20.23 32.74
CA PRO A 366 4.08 20.08 33.80
C PRO A 366 4.37 18.62 34.18
N ASP A 367 3.32 17.80 34.32
CA ASP A 367 3.46 16.39 34.70
C ASP A 367 4.18 15.53 33.62
N ASP A 368 4.19 15.97 32.37
CA ASP A 368 4.74 15.19 31.23
C ASP A 368 6.17 15.64 30.84
N ARG A 369 6.68 16.73 31.46
CA ARG A 369 7.99 17.30 31.12
C ARG A 369 9.14 16.33 31.34
N ASP A 370 9.11 15.63 32.46
CA ASP A 370 10.15 14.65 32.80
C ASP A 370 10.07 13.43 31.86
N ALA A 371 8.87 12.97 31.56
CA ALA A 371 8.63 11.88 30.60
C ALA A 371 9.00 12.28 29.15
N TYR A 372 8.74 13.53 28.77
CA TYR A 372 9.15 14.06 27.47
C TYR A 372 10.68 14.13 27.32
N ALA A 373 11.40 14.44 28.39
CA ALA A 373 12.86 14.48 28.44
C ALA A 373 13.51 13.10 28.62
N ALA A 374 12.81 12.12 29.22
CA ALA A 374 13.34 10.81 29.60
C ALA A 374 13.77 9.91 28.43
N PRO A 375 13.10 9.86 27.26
CA PRO A 375 13.57 9.07 26.13
C PRO A 375 14.99 9.42 25.70
N GLU A 376 15.46 10.57 26.13
CA GLU A 376 16.80 11.04 25.85
C GLU A 376 17.92 10.17 26.43
N THR A 377 17.70 9.47 27.52
CA THR A 377 18.76 8.73 28.24
C THR A 377 19.10 7.35 27.66
N GLY A 378 18.23 6.77 26.80
CA GLY A 378 18.41 5.44 26.23
C GLY A 378 18.73 5.40 24.73
N LEU A 379 18.77 6.56 24.06
CA LEU A 379 18.99 6.61 22.61
C LEU A 379 20.49 6.51 22.28
N THR A 380 20.80 5.57 21.41
CA THR A 380 22.16 5.33 20.91
C THR A 380 22.16 5.16 19.39
N GLY A 381 23.32 5.18 18.76
CA GLY A 381 23.45 4.90 17.32
C GLY A 381 22.92 3.52 16.90
N GLN A 382 22.83 2.57 17.82
CA GLN A 382 22.23 1.25 17.58
C GLN A 382 20.69 1.25 17.77
N ASN A 383 20.16 2.16 18.61
CA ASN A 383 18.73 2.36 18.82
C ASN A 383 18.37 3.84 18.66
N PRO A 384 18.28 4.35 17.44
CA PRO A 384 18.08 5.77 17.17
C PRO A 384 16.59 6.20 17.11
N VAL A 385 15.66 5.31 17.46
CA VAL A 385 14.21 5.60 17.36
C VAL A 385 13.76 6.38 18.57
N TYR A 386 13.24 7.60 18.35
CA TYR A 386 12.61 8.45 19.33
C TYR A 386 11.09 8.29 19.25
N GLN A 387 10.46 7.94 20.35
CA GLN A 387 9.00 7.84 20.46
C GLN A 387 8.57 8.34 21.83
N CYS A 388 7.64 9.28 21.87
CA CYS A 388 7.02 9.74 23.10
C CYS A 388 5.60 10.26 22.86
N SER A 389 4.77 10.23 23.89
CA SER A 389 3.43 10.77 23.92
C SER A 389 3.33 11.76 25.08
N PHE A 390 2.81 12.94 24.85
CA PHE A 390 2.79 14.03 25.82
C PHE A 390 1.64 14.99 25.56
N ARG A 391 1.26 15.73 26.60
CA ARG A 391 0.23 16.76 26.55
C ARG A 391 0.84 18.13 26.31
N VAL A 392 0.22 18.92 25.46
CA VAL A 392 0.58 20.33 25.22
C VAL A 392 -0.61 21.21 25.53
N ILE A 393 -0.33 22.33 26.17
CA ILE A 393 -1.33 23.37 26.50
C ILE A 393 -1.32 24.38 25.36
N ARG A 394 -2.46 24.51 24.66
CA ARG A 394 -2.66 25.54 23.63
C ARG A 394 -2.84 26.92 24.24
N PRO A 395 -2.66 27.99 23.48
CA PRO A 395 -2.92 29.37 23.96
C PRO A 395 -4.36 29.63 24.43
N ASP A 396 -5.32 28.89 23.88
CA ASP A 396 -6.74 28.92 24.28
C ASP A 396 -7.02 28.16 25.59
N GLY A 397 -5.98 27.61 26.23
CA GLY A 397 -6.09 26.80 27.43
C GLY A 397 -6.48 25.34 27.20
N ASN A 398 -6.80 24.96 25.97
CA ASN A 398 -7.15 23.59 25.62
C ASN A 398 -5.93 22.68 25.66
N LEU A 399 -6.13 21.48 26.20
CA LEU A 399 -5.11 20.44 26.28
C LEU A 399 -5.23 19.50 25.10
N ILE A 400 -4.11 19.28 24.41
CA ILE A 400 -4.02 18.32 23.29
C ILE A 400 -3.01 17.24 23.61
N TRP A 401 -3.29 16.01 23.15
CA TRP A 401 -2.38 14.89 23.20
C TRP A 401 -1.59 14.79 21.90
N LEU A 402 -0.28 14.80 21.99
CA LEU A 402 0.63 14.64 20.88
C LEU A 402 1.43 13.34 21.03
N GLU A 403 1.64 12.67 19.91
CA GLU A 403 2.52 11.50 19.80
C GLU A 403 3.62 11.79 18.78
N ALA A 404 4.87 11.84 19.27
CA ALA A 404 6.04 12.12 18.46
C ALA A 404 6.77 10.82 18.14
N ASN A 405 7.06 10.62 16.86
CA ASN A 405 7.88 9.52 16.35
C ASN A 405 8.98 10.10 15.46
N GLY A 406 10.23 9.77 15.75
CA GLY A 406 11.34 10.32 15.01
C GLY A 406 12.59 9.44 15.08
N ARG A 407 13.62 9.92 14.38
CA ARG A 407 14.94 9.31 14.36
C ARG A 407 15.99 10.32 14.76
N VAL A 408 16.85 9.92 15.68
CA VAL A 408 18.00 10.70 16.14
C VAL A 408 19.20 10.40 15.30
N PHE A 409 19.90 11.44 14.88
CA PHE A 409 21.18 11.38 14.18
C PHE A 409 22.30 11.81 15.12
N PHE A 410 23.37 11.03 15.17
CA PHE A 410 24.52 11.25 16.04
C PHE A 410 25.74 11.67 15.21
N ASP A 411 26.64 12.47 15.81
CA ASP A 411 27.94 12.76 15.27
C ASP A 411 28.93 11.59 15.46
N ASP A 412 30.14 11.70 14.90
CA ASP A 412 31.18 10.69 15.02
C ASP A 412 31.65 10.45 16.47
N GLN A 413 31.30 11.35 17.40
CA GLN A 413 31.60 11.24 18.84
C GLN A 413 30.43 10.67 19.65
N GLY A 414 29.34 10.24 18.97
CA GLY A 414 28.15 9.72 19.62
C GLY A 414 27.26 10.77 20.28
N ARG A 415 27.46 12.08 19.99
CA ARG A 415 26.61 13.16 20.51
C ARG A 415 25.47 13.39 19.52
N ARG A 416 24.29 13.71 20.02
CA ARG A 416 23.12 14.01 19.21
C ARG A 416 23.37 15.26 18.38
N GLN A 417 23.15 15.14 17.09
CA GLN A 417 23.27 16.22 16.13
C GLN A 417 21.89 16.78 15.77
N ARG A 418 20.96 15.90 15.38
CA ARG A 418 19.59 16.31 15.04
C ARG A 418 18.58 15.18 15.23
N ILE A 419 17.30 15.56 15.36
CA ILE A 419 16.17 14.65 15.38
C ILE A 419 15.22 15.04 14.26
N ILE A 420 14.82 14.09 13.43
CA ILE A 420 13.81 14.29 12.38
C ILE A 420 12.66 13.34 12.67
N GLY A 421 11.45 13.85 12.63
CA GLY A 421 10.28 13.03 12.89
C GLY A 421 8.96 13.66 12.50
N MET A 422 7.92 12.97 12.95
CA MET A 422 6.54 13.40 12.80
C MET A 422 5.84 13.41 14.14
N VAL A 423 4.94 14.37 14.32
CA VAL A 423 4.07 14.48 15.50
C VAL A 423 2.62 14.42 15.03
N ALA A 424 1.84 13.56 15.68
CA ALA A 424 0.43 13.39 15.43
C ALA A 424 -0.42 13.94 16.58
N ASP A 425 -1.51 14.63 16.28
CA ASP A 425 -2.55 14.95 17.25
C ASP A 425 -3.43 13.70 17.46
N VAL A 426 -3.29 13.09 18.64
CA VAL A 426 -4.02 11.88 19.04
C VAL A 426 -5.12 12.17 20.06
N THR A 427 -5.50 13.43 20.23
CA THR A 427 -6.46 13.89 21.24
C THR A 427 -7.81 13.16 21.12
N GLU A 428 -8.37 13.09 19.93
CA GLU A 428 -9.65 12.39 19.69
C GLU A 428 -9.55 10.89 20.02
N ARG A 429 -8.42 10.26 19.67
CA ARG A 429 -8.17 8.84 19.97
C ARG A 429 -8.07 8.60 21.48
N LYS A 430 -7.35 9.45 22.22
CA LYS A 430 -7.23 9.37 23.68
C LYS A 430 -8.59 9.58 24.35
N HIS A 431 -9.34 10.60 23.98
CA HIS A 431 -10.69 10.84 24.53
C HIS A 431 -11.65 9.68 24.23
N ALA A 432 -11.61 9.10 23.03
CA ALA A 432 -12.42 7.93 22.70
C ALA A 432 -12.06 6.71 23.56
N GLN A 433 -10.76 6.49 23.82
CA GLN A 433 -10.29 5.43 24.71
C GLN A 433 -10.75 5.65 26.16
N GLU A 434 -10.65 6.87 26.68
CA GLU A 434 -11.12 7.23 28.01
C GLU A 434 -12.65 7.08 28.15
N ALA A 435 -13.40 7.52 27.13
CA ALA A 435 -14.85 7.37 27.10
C ALA A 435 -15.26 5.89 27.07
N LEU A 436 -14.58 5.07 26.28
CA LEU A 436 -14.82 3.63 26.24
C LEU A 436 -14.54 2.96 27.60
N PHE A 437 -13.43 3.36 28.23
CA PHE A 437 -13.10 2.86 29.58
C PHE A 437 -14.16 3.27 30.62
N ALA A 438 -14.63 4.51 30.57
CA ALA A 438 -15.70 4.99 31.47
C ALA A 438 -17.02 4.23 31.25
N VAL A 439 -17.38 3.90 30.01
CA VAL A 439 -18.56 3.09 29.70
C VAL A 439 -18.39 1.66 30.21
N SER A 440 -17.24 1.02 29.97
CA SER A 440 -16.94 -0.32 30.47
C SER A 440 -17.04 -0.39 32.00
N ARG A 441 -16.51 0.60 32.69
CA ARG A 441 -16.60 0.72 34.14
C ARG A 441 -18.06 0.77 34.62
N ARG A 442 -18.85 1.66 34.03
CA ARG A 442 -20.29 1.79 34.40
C ARG A 442 -21.07 0.50 34.14
N LEU A 443 -20.77 -0.21 33.06
CA LEU A 443 -21.41 -1.50 32.75
C LEU A 443 -21.08 -2.56 33.80
N ILE A 444 -19.81 -2.64 34.24
CA ILE A 444 -19.40 -3.59 35.29
C ILE A 444 -20.08 -3.23 36.61
N GLU A 445 -20.10 -1.95 37.01
CA GLU A 445 -20.76 -1.47 38.22
C GLU A 445 -22.27 -1.79 38.18
N ALA A 446 -22.98 -1.45 37.11
CA ALA A 446 -24.41 -1.76 36.93
C ALA A 446 -24.71 -3.27 36.96
N GLN A 447 -23.84 -4.08 36.36
CA GLN A 447 -23.98 -5.53 36.40
C GLN A 447 -23.84 -6.11 37.82
N GLU A 448 -22.91 -5.59 38.63
CA GLU A 448 -22.74 -6.03 40.03
C GLU A 448 -23.89 -5.54 40.91
N GLU A 449 -24.40 -4.33 40.69
CA GLU A 449 -25.62 -3.84 41.36
C GLU A 449 -26.82 -4.70 41.07
N GLU A 450 -27.06 -5.04 39.80
CA GLU A 450 -28.16 -5.87 39.39
C GLU A 450 -28.05 -7.31 39.95
N ARG A 451 -26.84 -7.90 39.95
CA ARG A 451 -26.59 -9.19 40.59
C ARG A 451 -26.90 -9.15 42.09
N THR A 452 -26.52 -8.07 42.76
CA THR A 452 -26.80 -7.87 44.19
C THR A 452 -28.29 -7.71 44.44
N ARG A 453 -29.03 -6.98 43.59
CA ARG A 453 -30.47 -6.80 43.68
C ARG A 453 -31.21 -8.14 43.52
N ILE A 454 -30.88 -8.88 42.46
CA ILE A 454 -31.49 -10.19 42.18
C ILE A 454 -31.19 -11.17 43.34
N ALA A 455 -29.97 -11.20 43.85
CA ALA A 455 -29.60 -12.07 44.94
C ALA A 455 -30.42 -11.79 46.24
N ARG A 456 -30.65 -10.50 46.54
CA ARG A 456 -31.51 -10.13 47.68
C ARG A 456 -32.96 -10.54 47.48
N GLU A 457 -33.52 -10.28 46.29
CA GLU A 457 -34.91 -10.71 45.98
C GLU A 457 -35.07 -12.22 46.10
N LEU A 458 -34.08 -13.00 45.59
CA LEU A 458 -34.10 -14.48 45.74
C LEU A 458 -34.01 -14.90 47.21
N HIS A 459 -33.16 -14.23 47.99
CA HIS A 459 -32.97 -14.60 49.39
C HIS A 459 -34.15 -14.18 50.27
N ASP A 460 -34.63 -12.95 50.14
CA ASP A 460 -35.57 -12.34 51.08
C ASP A 460 -37.04 -12.77 50.76
N ASP A 461 -37.41 -12.81 49.47
CA ASP A 461 -38.79 -13.15 49.09
C ASP A 461 -38.97 -14.67 48.77
N LEU A 462 -38.17 -15.19 47.83
CA LEU A 462 -38.39 -16.57 47.38
C LEU A 462 -37.98 -17.61 48.45
N SER A 463 -36.84 -17.40 49.14
CA SER A 463 -36.41 -18.33 50.18
C SER A 463 -37.39 -18.37 51.38
N GLN A 464 -37.96 -17.21 51.79
CA GLN A 464 -38.94 -17.14 52.85
C GLN A 464 -40.24 -17.82 52.45
N ARG A 465 -40.75 -17.59 51.22
CA ARG A 465 -41.97 -18.27 50.70
C ARG A 465 -41.78 -19.78 50.64
N MET A 466 -40.62 -20.25 50.19
CA MET A 466 -40.31 -21.67 50.14
C MET A 466 -40.20 -22.27 51.54
N ALA A 467 -39.63 -21.56 52.54
CA ALA A 467 -39.61 -22.02 53.89
C ALA A 467 -41.05 -22.17 54.50
N LEU A 468 -41.93 -21.18 54.26
CA LEU A 468 -43.32 -21.26 54.67
C LEU A 468 -44.06 -22.45 54.01
N LEU A 469 -43.84 -22.65 52.66
CA LEU A 469 -44.42 -23.79 51.95
C LEU A 469 -43.92 -25.11 52.54
N GLN A 470 -42.65 -25.25 52.86
CA GLN A 470 -42.03 -26.42 53.41
C GLN A 470 -42.60 -26.72 54.82
N ILE A 471 -42.74 -25.72 55.68
CA ILE A 471 -43.37 -25.84 57.00
C ILE A 471 -44.82 -26.31 56.86
N GLY A 472 -45.60 -25.71 55.93
CA GLY A 472 -46.97 -26.12 55.69
C GLY A 472 -47.10 -27.57 55.23
N LEU A 473 -46.23 -28.02 54.32
CA LEU A 473 -46.17 -29.39 53.83
C LEU A 473 -45.81 -30.42 54.95
N GLU A 474 -44.84 -30.03 55.82
CA GLU A 474 -44.43 -30.83 56.94
C GLU A 474 -45.52 -30.93 58.01
N GLN A 475 -46.28 -29.85 58.26
CA GLN A 475 -47.43 -29.88 59.16
C GLN A 475 -48.51 -30.80 58.62
N LEU A 476 -48.86 -30.68 57.34
CA LEU A 476 -49.80 -31.60 56.68
C LEU A 476 -49.34 -33.07 56.76
N ALA A 477 -48.01 -33.31 56.67
CA ALA A 477 -47.50 -34.69 56.81
C ALA A 477 -47.58 -35.25 58.21
N ARG A 478 -47.53 -34.42 59.26
CA ARG A 478 -47.66 -34.76 60.68
C ARG A 478 -49.13 -35.05 61.01
N ASP A 479 -50.05 -34.22 60.49
CA ASP A 479 -51.51 -34.36 60.80
C ASP A 479 -52.17 -35.45 59.98
N ALA A 480 -51.40 -36.10 59.14
CA ALA A 480 -51.91 -37.13 58.17
C ALA A 480 -52.15 -38.51 58.72
N SER A 481 -52.61 -38.73 59.98
CA SER A 481 -52.85 -40.01 60.58
C SER A 481 -53.99 -40.84 59.90
N GLY A 482 -54.80 -40.21 59.00
CA GLY A 482 -55.89 -40.85 58.28
C GLY A 482 -55.68 -41.00 56.76
N LEU A 483 -54.55 -40.59 56.20
CA LEU A 483 -54.34 -40.61 54.75
C LEU A 483 -53.93 -41.98 54.18
N SER A 484 -54.33 -42.23 52.96
CA SER A 484 -53.91 -43.44 52.22
C SER A 484 -52.41 -43.52 52.07
N SER A 485 -51.85 -44.72 51.93
CA SER A 485 -50.40 -44.90 51.67
C SER A 485 -49.89 -44.18 50.44
N LYS A 486 -50.75 -44.09 49.43
CA LYS A 486 -50.42 -43.33 48.16
C LYS A 486 -50.32 -41.86 48.41
N THR A 487 -51.25 -41.21 49.08
CA THR A 487 -51.26 -39.80 49.39
C THR A 487 -50.08 -39.41 50.31
N ARG A 488 -49.71 -40.26 51.24
CA ARG A 488 -48.53 -40.07 52.09
C ARG A 488 -47.22 -40.14 51.30
N GLN A 489 -47.16 -40.98 50.26
CA GLN A 489 -46.01 -41.03 49.37
C GLN A 489 -45.90 -39.78 48.48
N GLU A 490 -47.02 -39.30 47.97
CA GLU A 490 -47.11 -38.08 47.18
C GLU A 490 -46.64 -36.84 48.00
N LEU A 491 -47.07 -36.73 49.24
CA LEU A 491 -46.72 -35.68 50.17
C LEU A 491 -45.19 -35.66 50.47
N ARG A 492 -44.61 -36.86 50.72
CA ARG A 492 -43.12 -36.96 50.84
C ARG A 492 -42.39 -36.54 49.61
N ASN A 493 -42.90 -36.84 48.44
CA ASN A 493 -42.31 -36.38 47.21
C ASN A 493 -42.34 -34.81 47.05
N LEU A 494 -43.49 -34.21 47.44
CA LEU A 494 -43.62 -32.75 47.42
C LEU A 494 -42.65 -32.06 48.40
N ILE A 495 -42.48 -32.60 49.60
CA ILE A 495 -41.49 -32.09 50.58
C ILE A 495 -40.08 -32.20 50.03
N ARG A 496 -39.71 -33.32 49.39
CA ARG A 496 -38.42 -33.52 48.78
C ARG A 496 -38.18 -32.50 47.67
N VAL A 497 -39.14 -32.32 46.76
CA VAL A 497 -39.02 -31.32 45.65
C VAL A 497 -38.94 -29.92 46.19
N SER A 498 -39.75 -29.55 47.23
CA SER A 498 -39.66 -28.24 47.87
C SER A 498 -38.30 -27.98 48.49
N THR A 499 -37.68 -28.99 49.11
CA THR A 499 -36.33 -28.89 49.67
C THR A 499 -35.28 -28.73 48.59
N GLU A 500 -35.40 -29.45 47.48
CA GLU A 500 -34.50 -29.31 46.32
C GLU A 500 -34.60 -27.93 45.68
N VAL A 501 -35.81 -27.38 45.50
CA VAL A 501 -36.04 -26.04 44.99
C VAL A 501 -35.48 -24.99 45.93
N SER A 502 -35.72 -25.10 47.25
CA SER A 502 -35.18 -24.22 48.28
C SER A 502 -33.64 -24.18 48.26
N SER A 503 -33.01 -25.33 48.15
CA SER A 503 -31.57 -25.48 48.03
C SER A 503 -31.04 -24.83 46.73
N SER A 504 -31.76 -24.99 45.63
CA SER A 504 -31.39 -24.39 44.34
C SER A 504 -31.48 -22.86 44.38
N ILE A 505 -32.52 -22.30 44.98
CA ILE A 505 -32.66 -20.82 45.16
C ILE A 505 -31.51 -20.29 46.04
N HIS A 506 -31.22 -20.99 47.12
CA HIS A 506 -30.11 -20.59 48.03
C HIS A 506 -28.78 -20.60 47.29
N ASN A 507 -28.46 -21.62 46.53
CA ASN A 507 -27.24 -21.73 45.75
C ASN A 507 -27.17 -20.63 44.66
N LEU A 508 -28.26 -20.36 43.96
CA LEU A 508 -28.31 -19.31 42.92
C LEU A 508 -28.11 -17.93 43.55
N SER A 509 -28.71 -17.62 44.69
CA SER A 509 -28.51 -16.36 45.41
C SER A 509 -27.02 -16.16 45.79
N HIS A 510 -26.38 -17.20 46.29
CA HIS A 510 -24.97 -17.18 46.63
C HIS A 510 -24.03 -17.02 45.43
N GLN A 511 -24.35 -17.61 44.28
CA GLN A 511 -23.58 -17.43 43.07
C GLN A 511 -23.69 -16.00 42.51
N LEU A 512 -24.86 -15.36 42.65
CA LEU A 512 -25.12 -14.01 42.21
C LEU A 512 -24.43 -12.98 43.10
N HIS A 513 -24.52 -13.08 44.42
CA HIS A 513 -23.89 -12.16 45.34
C HIS A 513 -23.26 -12.89 46.54
N PRO A 514 -21.92 -12.74 46.71
CA PRO A 514 -21.23 -13.40 47.82
C PRO A 514 -21.42 -12.62 49.10
N TYR A 515 -22.59 -12.76 49.76
CA TYR A 515 -22.90 -12.12 51.03
C TYR A 515 -21.84 -12.38 52.11
N LYS A 516 -21.21 -13.57 52.06
CA LYS A 516 -20.09 -13.92 52.94
C LYS A 516 -18.85 -13.02 52.74
N LEU A 517 -18.71 -12.39 51.57
CA LEU A 517 -17.58 -11.47 51.29
C LEU A 517 -17.66 -10.21 52.14
N ASP A 518 -18.87 -9.66 52.32
CA ASP A 518 -19.11 -8.47 53.09
C ASP A 518 -19.04 -8.72 54.61
N THR A 519 -19.40 -9.97 55.05
CA THR A 519 -19.46 -10.32 56.49
C THR A 519 -18.21 -11.03 57.01
N LEU A 520 -17.62 -11.92 56.21
CA LEU A 520 -16.51 -12.82 56.61
C LEU A 520 -15.19 -12.53 55.90
N GLY A 521 -15.20 -11.62 54.92
CA GLY A 521 -14.03 -11.23 54.11
C GLY A 521 -13.63 -12.23 53.03
N LEU A 522 -12.58 -11.90 52.26
CA LEU A 522 -12.16 -12.61 51.05
C LEU A 522 -11.71 -14.05 51.33
N VAL A 523 -10.92 -14.27 52.39
CA VAL A 523 -10.36 -15.59 52.74
C VAL A 523 -11.43 -16.61 52.98
N ALA A 524 -12.45 -16.26 53.82
CA ALA A 524 -13.55 -17.15 54.12
C ALA A 524 -14.45 -17.40 52.89
N SER A 525 -14.64 -16.38 52.07
CA SER A 525 -15.43 -16.46 50.84
C SER A 525 -14.79 -17.34 49.79
N LEU A 526 -13.48 -17.26 49.56
CA LEU A 526 -12.76 -18.14 48.65
C LEU A 526 -12.72 -19.59 49.13
N ARG A 527 -12.61 -19.83 50.47
CA ARG A 527 -12.74 -21.17 51.04
C ARG A 527 -14.13 -21.73 50.81
N GLY A 528 -15.15 -20.91 50.99
CA GLY A 528 -16.55 -21.31 50.72
C GLY A 528 -16.77 -21.68 49.24
N LEU A 529 -16.22 -20.84 48.32
CA LEU A 529 -16.28 -21.10 46.91
C LEU A 529 -15.58 -22.41 46.53
N ALA A 530 -14.38 -22.67 47.06
CA ALA A 530 -13.67 -23.93 46.83
C ALA A 530 -14.48 -25.14 47.25
N ASN A 531 -15.09 -25.11 48.46
CA ASN A 531 -15.94 -26.19 48.98
C ASN A 531 -17.21 -26.39 48.10
N GLU A 532 -17.82 -25.28 47.68
CA GLU A 532 -19.01 -25.32 46.81
C GLU A 532 -18.72 -26.03 45.48
N PHE A 533 -17.65 -25.64 44.80
CA PHE A 533 -17.24 -26.28 43.54
C PHE A 533 -16.85 -27.74 43.72
N ALA A 534 -16.17 -28.07 44.84
CA ALA A 534 -15.84 -29.46 45.16
C ALA A 534 -17.11 -30.35 45.32
N GLN A 535 -18.14 -29.83 46.01
CA GLN A 535 -19.39 -30.58 46.22
C GLN A 535 -20.27 -30.69 44.96
N GLN A 536 -20.31 -29.63 44.14
CA GLN A 536 -21.22 -29.58 42.98
C GLN A 536 -20.66 -30.26 41.73
N HIS A 537 -19.32 -30.30 41.54
CA HIS A 537 -18.70 -30.68 40.27
C HIS A 537 -17.71 -31.85 40.36
N ASN A 538 -17.67 -32.57 41.49
CA ASN A 538 -16.74 -33.68 41.73
C ASN A 538 -15.28 -33.31 41.42
N LEU A 539 -14.91 -32.08 41.80
CA LEU A 539 -13.58 -31.46 41.57
C LEU A 539 -12.92 -31.28 42.93
N ASP A 540 -11.76 -31.88 43.19
CA ASP A 540 -11.00 -31.55 44.40
C ASP A 540 -10.39 -30.16 44.32
N VAL A 541 -10.90 -29.20 45.14
CA VAL A 541 -10.45 -27.82 45.12
C VAL A 541 -9.73 -27.49 46.44
N GLN A 542 -8.41 -27.42 46.38
CA GLN A 542 -7.57 -27.06 47.51
C GLN A 542 -7.49 -25.54 47.65
N PHE A 543 -7.78 -25.00 48.82
CA PHE A 543 -7.60 -23.60 49.15
C PHE A 543 -6.47 -23.40 50.15
N VAL A 544 -5.47 -22.56 49.75
CA VAL A 544 -4.30 -22.23 50.56
C VAL A 544 -4.26 -20.72 50.78
N ASN A 545 -4.08 -20.31 52.01
CA ASN A 545 -3.89 -18.88 52.41
C ASN A 545 -2.55 -18.68 53.07
N ARG A 546 -1.77 -17.67 52.65
CA ARG A 546 -0.44 -17.35 53.16
C ARG A 546 -0.29 -15.84 53.40
N ASP A 547 0.22 -15.45 54.54
CA ASP A 547 0.72 -14.13 54.87
C ASP A 547 -0.17 -12.92 54.56
N ILE A 548 -1.48 -13.06 54.65
CA ILE A 548 -2.39 -11.92 54.50
C ILE A 548 -2.43 -11.13 55.81
N ARG A 549 -1.84 -9.95 55.77
CA ARG A 549 -1.77 -9.01 56.87
C ARG A 549 -2.73 -7.85 56.66
N GLY A 550 -3.82 -7.78 57.41
CA GLY A 550 -4.76 -6.66 57.36
C GLY A 550 -5.98 -6.85 56.45
N PRO A 551 -6.92 -5.92 56.51
CA PRO A 551 -8.14 -5.96 55.74
C PRO A 551 -7.87 -5.64 54.27
N ILE A 552 -8.40 -6.46 53.34
CA ILE A 552 -8.36 -6.21 51.91
C ILE A 552 -9.52 -5.27 51.54
N PRO A 553 -9.30 -4.19 50.77
CA PRO A 553 -10.38 -3.30 50.31
C PRO A 553 -11.51 -4.05 49.61
N ARG A 554 -12.77 -3.60 49.83
CA ARG A 554 -13.96 -4.28 49.33
C ARG A 554 -13.96 -4.47 47.79
N ASN A 555 -13.56 -3.44 47.07
CA ASN A 555 -13.45 -3.48 45.58
C ASN A 555 -12.41 -4.50 45.10
N VAL A 556 -11.25 -4.58 45.79
CA VAL A 556 -10.22 -5.59 45.51
C VAL A 556 -10.73 -6.98 45.84
N SER A 557 -11.37 -7.15 46.98
CA SER A 557 -11.97 -8.44 47.43
C SER A 557 -13.00 -8.94 46.45
N LEU A 558 -13.92 -8.10 45.96
CA LEU A 558 -14.94 -8.44 44.99
C LEU A 558 -14.31 -8.81 43.63
N CYS A 559 -13.33 -8.04 43.19
CA CYS A 559 -12.60 -8.32 41.94
C CYS A 559 -11.95 -9.71 42.00
N LEU A 560 -11.15 -10.00 43.02
CA LEU A 560 -10.44 -11.27 43.19
C LEU A 560 -11.43 -12.44 43.33
N PHE A 561 -12.53 -12.26 44.07
CA PHE A 561 -13.57 -13.27 44.17
C PHE A 561 -14.22 -13.60 42.83
N ARG A 562 -14.57 -12.58 42.01
CA ARG A 562 -15.14 -12.78 40.67
C ARG A 562 -14.16 -13.46 39.72
N ILE A 563 -12.88 -13.15 39.80
CA ILE A 563 -11.84 -13.82 39.02
C ILE A 563 -11.74 -15.30 39.43
N ALA A 564 -11.74 -15.62 40.74
CA ALA A 564 -11.71 -16.99 41.20
C ALA A 564 -12.95 -17.77 40.73
N GLN A 565 -14.13 -17.16 40.81
CA GLN A 565 -15.39 -17.74 40.34
C GLN A 565 -15.36 -18.08 38.84
N GLU A 566 -14.88 -17.12 38.01
CA GLU A 566 -14.78 -17.32 36.57
C GLU A 566 -13.69 -18.35 36.19
N ALA A 567 -12.54 -18.30 36.91
CA ALA A 567 -11.48 -19.28 36.70
C ALA A 567 -11.92 -20.71 37.01
N LEU A 568 -12.60 -20.95 38.15
CA LEU A 568 -13.14 -22.26 38.49
C LEU A 568 -14.24 -22.71 37.53
N ARG A 569 -15.09 -21.77 37.06
CA ARG A 569 -16.07 -22.08 36.02
C ARG A 569 -15.40 -22.54 34.71
N ASN A 570 -14.30 -21.92 34.34
CA ASN A 570 -13.51 -22.32 33.18
C ASN A 570 -12.85 -23.70 33.38
N VAL A 571 -12.39 -24.01 34.60
CA VAL A 571 -11.89 -25.36 34.95
C VAL A 571 -13.00 -26.41 34.72
N VAL A 572 -14.19 -26.21 35.27
CA VAL A 572 -15.31 -27.13 35.11
C VAL A 572 -15.75 -27.29 33.66
N LYS A 573 -15.81 -26.18 32.91
CA LYS A 573 -16.28 -26.18 31.51
C LYS A 573 -15.29 -26.76 30.52
N HIS A 574 -14.00 -26.53 30.72
CA HIS A 574 -13.01 -26.66 29.66
C HIS A 574 -11.79 -27.52 29.99
N SER A 575 -11.50 -27.76 31.29
CA SER A 575 -10.24 -28.42 31.62
C SER A 575 -10.31 -29.93 31.79
N ASN A 576 -11.51 -30.50 32.10
CA ASN A 576 -11.69 -31.88 32.52
C ASN A 576 -10.73 -32.29 33.67
N ALA A 577 -10.34 -31.33 34.51
CA ALA A 577 -9.45 -31.57 35.63
C ALA A 577 -10.21 -32.23 36.77
N THR A 578 -9.54 -33.10 37.51
CA THR A 578 -10.03 -33.69 38.77
C THR A 578 -9.59 -32.88 39.98
N GLU A 579 -8.57 -32.04 39.83
CA GLU A 579 -7.98 -31.22 40.89
C GLU A 579 -7.78 -29.78 40.45
N ALA A 580 -8.09 -28.84 41.34
CA ALA A 580 -7.78 -27.44 41.20
C ALA A 580 -7.24 -26.86 42.51
N ARG A 581 -6.46 -25.81 42.42
CA ARG A 581 -5.88 -25.16 43.59
C ARG A 581 -6.06 -23.64 43.52
N ILE A 582 -6.54 -23.07 44.60
CA ILE A 582 -6.63 -21.63 44.82
C ILE A 582 -5.62 -21.24 45.88
N GLU A 583 -4.71 -20.36 45.59
CA GLU A 583 -3.72 -19.84 46.54
C GLU A 583 -3.85 -18.31 46.65
N LEU A 584 -4.03 -17.78 47.84
CA LEU A 584 -4.11 -16.37 48.14
C LEU A 584 -2.92 -16.01 49.02
N SER A 585 -2.09 -15.08 48.61
CA SER A 585 -0.88 -14.68 49.33
C SER A 585 -0.71 -13.17 49.39
N GLY A 586 -0.20 -12.69 50.54
CA GLY A 586 0.15 -11.29 50.74
C GLY A 586 1.63 -11.06 50.45
N HIS A 587 1.97 -10.00 49.70
CA HIS A 587 3.32 -9.63 49.36
C HIS A 587 3.50 -8.11 49.62
N GLY A 588 3.81 -7.75 50.84
CA GLY A 588 3.97 -6.35 51.25
C GLY A 588 2.67 -5.56 51.05
N ASP A 589 2.66 -4.60 50.16
CA ASP A 589 1.53 -3.77 49.78
C ASP A 589 0.65 -4.35 48.66
N GLN A 590 0.81 -5.61 48.33
CA GLN A 590 0.09 -6.27 47.24
C GLN A 590 -0.52 -7.60 47.70
N VAL A 591 -1.62 -7.98 47.09
CA VAL A 591 -2.23 -9.31 47.22
C VAL A 591 -2.13 -10.06 45.92
N GLU A 592 -1.74 -11.31 46.00
CA GLU A 592 -1.65 -12.22 44.85
C GLU A 592 -2.65 -13.36 44.99
N LEU A 593 -3.43 -13.59 43.93
CA LEU A 593 -4.33 -14.75 43.79
C LEU A 593 -3.82 -15.62 42.65
N CYS A 594 -3.59 -16.90 42.94
CA CYS A 594 -3.18 -17.90 41.93
C CYS A 594 -4.20 -19.03 41.88
N ILE A 595 -4.74 -19.31 40.71
CA ILE A 595 -5.65 -20.44 40.45
C ILE A 595 -4.96 -21.34 39.42
N SER A 596 -4.88 -22.65 39.73
CA SER A 596 -4.29 -23.64 38.83
C SER A 596 -5.10 -24.91 38.80
N ASP A 597 -5.18 -25.55 37.64
CA ASP A 597 -5.77 -26.86 37.39
C ASP A 597 -4.75 -27.79 36.71
N SER A 598 -5.03 -29.11 36.83
CA SER A 598 -4.23 -30.18 36.22
C SER A 598 -4.86 -30.75 34.94
N GLY A 599 -5.77 -30.02 34.29
CA GLY A 599 -6.57 -30.54 33.18
C GLY A 599 -5.92 -30.43 31.79
N ALA A 600 -6.80 -30.42 30.78
CA ALA A 600 -6.38 -30.46 29.38
C ALA A 600 -5.49 -29.29 28.93
N GLY A 601 -5.57 -28.13 29.59
CA GLY A 601 -4.87 -26.92 29.14
C GLY A 601 -5.22 -26.52 27.70
N PHE A 602 -4.56 -25.49 27.20
CA PHE A 602 -4.73 -25.03 25.81
C PHE A 602 -3.48 -24.34 25.29
N LEU A 603 -3.39 -24.21 23.97
CA LEU A 603 -2.30 -23.45 23.33
C LEU A 603 -2.59 -21.95 23.51
N LEU A 604 -1.67 -21.25 24.15
CA LEU A 604 -1.73 -19.81 24.37
C LEU A 604 -1.44 -19.09 23.04
N GLU A 605 -2.50 -18.75 22.30
CA GLU A 605 -2.46 -17.84 21.17
C GLU A 605 -2.91 -16.47 21.66
N PRO A 606 -2.12 -15.37 21.44
CA PRO A 606 -2.51 -14.02 21.87
C PRO A 606 -3.94 -13.64 21.42
N ALA A 607 -4.30 -13.97 20.20
CA ALA A 607 -5.63 -13.69 19.64
C ALA A 607 -6.79 -14.38 20.38
N LYS A 608 -6.58 -15.55 20.98
CA LYS A 608 -7.62 -16.26 21.75
C LYS A 608 -7.83 -15.69 23.14
N LEU A 609 -6.80 -15.12 23.73
CA LEU A 609 -6.89 -14.40 25.01
C LEU A 609 -7.60 -13.04 24.85
N GLU A 610 -7.53 -12.44 23.66
CA GLU A 610 -8.23 -11.20 23.34
C GLU A 610 -9.70 -11.38 22.98
N THR A 611 -10.11 -12.57 22.56
CA THR A 611 -11.50 -12.85 22.13
C THR A 611 -12.34 -13.63 23.14
N GLY A 612 -11.75 -14.24 24.15
CA GLY A 612 -12.45 -14.99 25.19
C GLY A 612 -13.16 -14.07 26.20
N LEU A 613 -14.50 -14.05 26.20
CA LEU A 613 -15.31 -13.20 27.08
C LEU A 613 -14.92 -13.29 28.57
N GLY A 614 -14.56 -14.47 29.07
CA GLY A 614 -14.10 -14.66 30.45
C GLY A 614 -12.79 -13.90 30.74
N PHE A 615 -11.81 -13.99 29.85
CA PHE A 615 -10.52 -13.28 30.03
C PHE A 615 -10.67 -11.77 29.87
N ILE A 616 -11.51 -11.30 28.94
CA ILE A 616 -11.84 -9.89 28.78
C ILE A 616 -12.46 -9.37 30.09
N SER A 617 -13.45 -10.06 30.65
CA SER A 617 -14.10 -9.68 31.90
C SER A 617 -13.12 -9.63 33.09
N MET A 618 -12.21 -10.60 33.21
CA MET A 618 -11.18 -10.61 34.24
C MET A 618 -10.25 -9.40 34.11
N ARG A 619 -9.80 -9.09 32.88
CA ARG A 619 -8.90 -7.97 32.60
C ARG A 619 -9.54 -6.61 32.91
N GLU A 620 -10.77 -6.41 32.44
CA GLU A 620 -11.49 -5.15 32.72
C GLU A 620 -11.72 -4.93 34.23
N ARG A 621 -12.08 -5.98 34.97
CA ARG A 621 -12.21 -5.90 36.43
C ARG A 621 -10.88 -5.58 37.12
N LEU A 622 -9.77 -6.15 36.64
CA LEU A 622 -8.45 -5.87 37.19
C LEU A 622 -7.97 -4.44 36.91
N ARG A 623 -8.27 -3.91 35.73
CA ARG A 623 -8.00 -2.50 35.41
C ARG A 623 -8.64 -1.54 36.42
N LEU A 624 -9.85 -1.85 36.89
CA LEU A 624 -10.55 -1.01 37.86
C LEU A 624 -9.87 -0.93 39.24
N VAL A 625 -9.04 -1.92 39.56
CA VAL A 625 -8.31 -2.00 40.86
C VAL A 625 -6.79 -1.90 40.69
N GLY A 626 -6.30 -1.50 39.49
CA GLY A 626 -4.87 -1.38 39.22
C GLY A 626 -4.11 -2.72 39.24
N GLY A 627 -4.82 -3.85 39.01
CA GLY A 627 -4.25 -5.19 39.06
C GLY A 627 -3.66 -5.64 37.73
N ARG A 628 -2.81 -6.69 37.80
CA ARG A 628 -2.21 -7.35 36.62
C ARG A 628 -2.60 -8.82 36.56
N LEU A 629 -2.77 -9.36 35.33
CA LEU A 629 -3.13 -10.74 35.05
C LEU A 629 -2.03 -11.44 34.28
N TRP A 630 -1.66 -12.66 34.72
CA TRP A 630 -0.80 -13.58 33.98
C TRP A 630 -1.52 -14.90 33.80
N VAL A 631 -1.48 -15.45 32.59
CA VAL A 631 -2.05 -16.75 32.24
C VAL A 631 -0.95 -17.62 31.68
N LYS A 632 -0.80 -18.83 32.21
CA LYS A 632 0.11 -19.85 31.70
C LYS A 632 -0.69 -21.12 31.45
N SER A 633 -0.74 -21.59 30.22
CA SER A 633 -1.40 -22.84 29.85
C SER A 633 -0.60 -23.57 28.81
N LYS A 634 -0.61 -24.88 28.87
CA LYS A 634 0.04 -25.74 27.88
C LYS A 634 -0.85 -26.98 27.71
N PRO A 635 -1.10 -27.48 26.48
CA PRO A 635 -1.87 -28.70 26.25
C PRO A 635 -1.38 -29.87 27.13
N SER A 636 -2.31 -30.54 27.78
CA SER A 636 -2.08 -31.66 28.72
C SER A 636 -1.30 -31.31 30.01
N HIS A 637 -1.13 -30.04 30.33
CA HIS A 637 -0.41 -29.60 31.54
C HIS A 637 -1.22 -28.61 32.39
N GLY A 638 -2.52 -28.49 32.11
CA GLY A 638 -3.42 -27.59 32.82
C GLY A 638 -3.22 -26.11 32.55
N THR A 639 -3.90 -25.30 33.37
CA THR A 639 -3.85 -23.83 33.28
C THR A 639 -3.51 -23.22 34.64
N ARG A 640 -2.73 -22.14 34.61
CA ARG A 640 -2.44 -21.33 35.80
C ARG A 640 -2.76 -19.87 35.51
N ILE A 641 -3.67 -19.31 36.30
CA ILE A 641 -4.05 -17.90 36.28
C ILE A 641 -3.47 -17.25 37.53
N ARG A 642 -2.64 -16.24 37.37
CA ARG A 642 -2.05 -15.46 38.45
C ARG A 642 -2.50 -14.01 38.34
N VAL A 643 -2.91 -13.44 39.46
CA VAL A 643 -3.41 -12.07 39.54
C VAL A 643 -2.71 -11.38 40.70
N ARG A 644 -2.24 -10.16 40.48
CA ARG A 644 -1.64 -9.34 41.53
C ARG A 644 -2.31 -7.98 41.56
N VAL A 645 -2.71 -7.52 42.75
CA VAL A 645 -3.44 -6.26 42.96
C VAL A 645 -2.81 -5.48 44.12
N PRO A 646 -2.54 -4.16 43.96
CA PRO A 646 -2.07 -3.32 45.06
C PRO A 646 -3.19 -3.13 46.11
N LEU A 647 -2.82 -3.06 47.39
CA LEU A 647 -3.72 -2.81 48.51
C LEU A 647 -3.85 -1.31 48.86
N SER A 648 -2.85 -0.51 48.53
CA SER A 648 -2.91 0.95 48.66
C SER A 648 -3.67 1.52 47.50
N VAL A 649 -4.91 1.94 47.72
CA VAL A 649 -5.63 2.82 46.81
C VAL A 649 -5.09 4.22 47.01
N THR A 650 -3.97 4.55 46.42
CA THR A 650 -3.68 5.95 46.10
C THR A 650 -4.74 6.34 45.06
N ASP A 651 -5.51 7.39 45.38
CA ASP A 651 -6.47 8.02 44.43
C ASP A 651 -5.93 7.92 43.03
N THR A 652 -6.69 7.27 42.12
CA THR A 652 -6.29 7.03 40.76
C THR A 652 -6.26 8.36 39.99
N ARG A 653 -5.31 9.22 40.33
CA ARG A 653 -4.70 10.07 39.33
C ARG A 653 -4.07 9.09 38.35
N VAL A 654 -4.61 9.11 37.16
CA VAL A 654 -4.09 8.41 36.00
C VAL A 654 -2.56 8.53 36.04
N MET A 655 -1.87 7.53 36.57
CA MET A 655 -0.47 7.36 36.30
C MET A 655 -0.38 6.99 34.83
N THR A 656 -0.23 7.99 34.00
CA THR A 656 0.32 7.87 32.67
C THR A 656 1.79 7.49 32.79
N ASP A 657 2.04 6.27 33.16
CA ASP A 657 3.34 5.64 33.00
C ASP A 657 3.51 5.32 31.52
N GLU A 658 3.99 6.31 30.77
CA GLU A 658 4.22 6.24 29.31
C GLU A 658 5.25 5.20 28.89
N ASN A 659 6.08 4.71 29.80
CA ASN A 659 6.89 3.51 29.56
C ASN A 659 6.07 2.20 29.68
N THR A 660 4.80 2.29 30.09
CA THR A 660 3.94 1.12 30.25
C THR A 660 2.98 0.93 29.09
N GLU A 661 2.74 1.91 28.20
CA GLU A 661 1.76 1.75 27.11
C GLU A 661 2.26 0.88 25.94
N ASN A 662 3.53 0.92 25.58
CA ASN A 662 4.09 -0.14 24.72
C ASN A 662 4.30 -1.47 25.46
N SER A 663 4.26 -1.45 26.77
CA SER A 663 4.30 -2.57 27.69
C SER A 663 2.89 -3.02 28.13
N ILE A 664 1.85 -2.16 28.10
CA ILE A 664 0.50 -2.51 28.56
C ILE A 664 -0.26 -3.32 27.52
N ASP A 665 -0.14 -3.07 26.22
CA ASP A 665 -0.77 -3.91 25.20
C ASP A 665 -0.01 -5.23 24.96
N ALA A 666 1.29 -5.29 25.25
CA ALA A 666 2.09 -6.51 25.14
C ALA A 666 2.35 -7.20 26.51
N HIS A 667 2.20 -6.52 27.65
CA HIS A 667 2.61 -7.01 28.96
C HIS A 667 1.47 -7.26 29.96
N THR A 668 0.22 -6.97 29.64
CA THR A 668 -0.91 -7.43 30.47
C THR A 668 -1.05 -8.96 30.41
N ILE A 669 -0.38 -9.60 29.44
CA ILE A 669 -0.25 -11.06 29.33
C ILE A 669 1.25 -11.37 29.17
N ALA A 670 1.99 -11.38 30.28
CA ALA A 670 3.38 -11.84 30.25
C ALA A 670 3.39 -13.38 30.03
N ILE A 671 3.91 -13.80 28.89
CA ILE A 671 4.28 -15.21 28.64
C ILE A 671 5.59 -15.45 29.40
N ASP A 672 5.48 -15.91 30.65
CA ASP A 672 6.61 -16.08 31.54
C ASP A 672 7.45 -17.31 31.15
N SER A 673 8.63 -17.07 30.59
CA SER A 673 9.64 -18.11 30.39
C SER A 673 10.63 -18.25 31.57
N GLN A 674 10.63 -17.32 32.56
CA GLN A 674 11.57 -17.35 33.68
C GLN A 674 10.94 -16.82 34.99
N LEU A 675 10.23 -17.67 35.73
CA LEU A 675 9.98 -17.43 37.15
C LEU A 675 10.33 -18.68 37.97
N PRO A 676 10.90 -18.50 39.20
CA PRO A 676 11.29 -19.62 40.01
C PRO A 676 10.08 -20.48 40.42
N VAL A 677 10.28 -21.77 40.36
CA VAL A 677 9.35 -22.80 40.79
C VAL A 677 9.01 -22.55 42.25
N CYS A 678 7.71 -22.38 42.57
CA CYS A 678 7.29 -22.56 43.94
C CYS A 678 7.69 -23.97 44.38
N PRO A 679 8.30 -24.14 45.57
CA PRO A 679 8.67 -25.47 46.02
C PRO A 679 7.41 -26.37 46.08
N GLY A 680 7.50 -27.52 45.46
CA GLY A 680 6.51 -28.60 45.53
C GLY A 680 6.40 -29.11 47.00
N PRO A 681 5.43 -29.99 47.27
CA PRO A 681 5.03 -30.35 48.60
C PRO A 681 6.17 -30.80 49.49
#